data_4f765f107b85c9bb24a0f53439e9c7c2
#
_entry.id   4f765f107b85c9bb24a0f53439e9c7c2
#
_cell.length_a   1.000
_cell.length_b   1.000
_cell.length_c   1.000
_cell.angle_alpha   90.00
_cell.angle_beta   90.00
_cell.angle_gamma   90.00
#
_symmetry.space_group_name_H-M   'P 1'
#
loop_
_entity.id
_entity.type
_entity.pdbx_description
1 polymer ?
#
loop_
_entity_poly.entity_id
_entity_poly.type
_entity_poly.pdbx_seq_one_letter_code
_entity_poly.pdbx_strand_id
1 'polypeptide(L)'
;LNERRITRGEAPIVWKYFQYLTLLFTEIYLDHYFSDPAALLKAINEQVATCNADKPESDHITPFKEDGEAWSQINKVAYWSATGSGKTLLMHANILQYQFYLDKHGRRRDLNRIILLTPNEGLSQQHLREFEAAGLAAELFQKVGTGLFTGQRIEILDIHKLKDEMGDKTIAIDAFEGNNLVLVDEGHRGASGGEEGAWMRFRNALCEKGFSFEYSATFGQAVKGSRALTNTYAKSILFDYSYRYFYGDGFGKDYQILNLDEGTQANHLDAYLVACLLAFFQQQRLYKEQGFAFRPFNIDKPLWIFVGGRVTKTLASRDASDIIEILKFLSRYVSDRSASVECIARVLSQGLVTAGGKNLFASRFTYINTLDLSAAQVFDETLAILFNAAGGGALHVENLKGATGEIALRVGDNDPFGVINVGDDAKLVKLCEDNGIATQDSEFAGSLFHAINTPLSTVNLLIGSKKFTEGWNSWRVSTMGLMNVGQTEGSQIIQLFGRGVRFKGYGLSLKRSGKAQLPDDVERPKHIDVLETLSIFGIRAGYMAQFRDFLEEEGLPVNDDREEFMLPIIKNLGTQKLKMIRLKNTINGVSTEFGDAFRRLGPIPTLSKPDPAKEEATAYLQKNQVVLNWYPKIQAMKSGGIAGGDVEAVPNQAHLNARHIAFLNFDRLYFELERFKAERGWYNLNLSAAGIASLLADQSWYQLLIPAEELACDSFEKVQLWEEIALSLLKKFTESYYTFRKREWELPHLEYQELTENDPNFPTGAPIL
;
A
#
# COMPACT_ATOMS: atom_id res chain seq x y z
N LEU A 1 16.40 -9.87 -29.94
CA LEU A 1 15.22 -9.10 -29.43
C LEU A 1 14.85 -7.96 -30.39
N ASN A 2 15.78 -7.06 -30.73
CA ASN A 2 15.48 -5.88 -31.58
C ASN A 2 15.09 -6.24 -33.02
N GLU A 3 15.73 -7.23 -33.67
CA GLU A 3 15.36 -7.65 -35.00
C GLU A 3 13.89 -8.03 -35.13
N ARG A 4 13.35 -8.77 -34.15
CA ARG A 4 11.93 -9.16 -34.15
C ARG A 4 10.99 -8.00 -33.88
N ARG A 5 11.40 -7.03 -33.05
CA ARG A 5 10.61 -5.81 -32.83
C ARG A 5 10.50 -5.00 -34.11
N ILE A 6 11.63 -4.80 -34.79
CA ILE A 6 11.68 -4.09 -36.07
C ILE A 6 10.79 -4.79 -37.13
N THR A 7 10.83 -6.13 -37.19
CA THR A 7 9.98 -6.89 -38.09
C THR A 7 8.48 -6.68 -37.82
N ARG A 8 8.09 -6.42 -36.56
CA ARG A 8 6.70 -6.09 -36.20
C ARG A 8 6.37 -4.59 -36.31
N GLY A 9 7.30 -3.76 -36.79
CA GLY A 9 7.11 -2.31 -36.86
C GLY A 9 7.21 -1.59 -35.52
N GLU A 10 7.77 -2.24 -34.51
CA GLU A 10 7.99 -1.66 -33.19
C GLU A 10 9.35 -0.97 -33.12
N ALA A 11 9.45 0.10 -32.29
CA ALA A 11 10.72 0.74 -32.03
C ALA A 11 11.73 -0.21 -31.38
N PRO A 12 13.02 -0.15 -31.75
CA PRO A 12 14.06 -0.95 -31.11
C PRO A 12 14.21 -0.58 -29.63
N ILE A 13 14.58 -1.57 -28.81
CA ILE A 13 14.93 -1.36 -27.41
C ILE A 13 16.25 -0.61 -27.33
N VAL A 14 16.23 0.52 -26.62
CA VAL A 14 17.42 1.25 -26.23
C VAL A 14 17.61 1.05 -24.74
N TRP A 15 18.67 0.34 -24.37
CA TRP A 15 18.97 0.06 -22.97
C TRP A 15 19.16 1.37 -22.19
N LYS A 16 18.47 1.50 -21.07
CA LYS A 16 18.76 2.56 -20.11
C LYS A 16 20.07 2.20 -19.38
N TYR A 17 20.78 3.22 -18.89
CA TYR A 17 22.10 3.01 -18.31
C TYR A 17 22.11 1.95 -17.18
N PHE A 18 21.10 1.97 -16.33
CA PHE A 18 21.00 0.99 -15.23
C PHE A 18 20.71 -0.43 -15.74
N GLN A 19 19.92 -0.56 -16.81
CA GLN A 19 19.70 -1.87 -17.47
C GLN A 19 21.01 -2.40 -18.07
N TYR A 20 21.75 -1.50 -18.74
CA TYR A 20 23.05 -1.85 -19.30
C TYR A 20 24.04 -2.30 -18.21
N LEU A 21 24.12 -1.56 -17.10
CA LEU A 21 24.98 -1.93 -15.95
C LEU A 21 24.54 -3.27 -15.33
N THR A 22 23.23 -3.49 -15.17
CA THR A 22 22.71 -4.79 -14.70
C THR A 22 23.21 -5.93 -15.58
N LEU A 23 23.10 -5.80 -16.89
CA LEU A 23 23.56 -6.82 -17.85
C LEU A 23 25.08 -6.98 -17.82
N LEU A 24 25.82 -5.90 -17.76
CA LEU A 24 27.28 -5.91 -17.69
C LEU A 24 27.79 -6.66 -16.43
N PHE A 25 27.23 -6.34 -15.26
CA PHE A 25 27.62 -7.04 -14.04
C PHE A 25 27.19 -8.51 -14.06
N THR A 26 26.08 -8.83 -14.70
CA THR A 26 25.66 -10.22 -14.92
C THR A 26 26.67 -10.98 -15.77
N GLU A 27 27.17 -10.38 -16.86
CA GLU A 27 28.19 -11.01 -17.70
C GLU A 27 29.49 -11.26 -16.93
N ILE A 28 29.96 -10.27 -16.17
CA ILE A 28 31.15 -10.41 -15.32
C ILE A 28 30.95 -11.55 -14.30
N TYR A 29 29.79 -11.58 -13.64
CA TYR A 29 29.47 -12.62 -12.68
C TYR A 29 29.46 -14.02 -13.32
N LEU A 30 28.77 -14.18 -14.46
CA LEU A 30 28.66 -15.48 -15.14
C LEU A 30 29.99 -15.94 -15.69
N ASP A 31 30.81 -15.05 -16.23
CA ASP A 31 32.16 -15.42 -16.74
C ASP A 31 33.04 -15.98 -15.62
N HIS A 32 33.06 -15.30 -14.46
CA HIS A 32 33.75 -15.79 -13.27
C HIS A 32 33.13 -17.06 -12.69
N TYR A 33 31.80 -17.12 -12.64
CA TYR A 33 31.06 -18.29 -12.15
C TYR A 33 31.41 -19.57 -12.93
N PHE A 34 31.56 -19.48 -14.25
CA PHE A 34 31.87 -20.62 -15.09
C PHE A 34 33.40 -20.89 -15.23
N SER A 35 34.25 -19.86 -15.10
CA SER A 35 35.72 -20.03 -15.23
C SER A 35 36.38 -20.36 -13.91
N ASP A 36 36.09 -19.63 -12.83
CA ASP A 36 36.74 -19.80 -11.51
C ASP A 36 35.75 -19.44 -10.37
N PRO A 37 34.84 -20.35 -10.03
CA PRO A 37 33.85 -20.13 -8.97
C PRO A 37 34.50 -19.97 -7.58
N ALA A 38 35.68 -20.54 -7.33
CA ALA A 38 36.35 -20.41 -6.05
C ALA A 38 36.89 -18.98 -5.85
N ALA A 39 37.50 -18.40 -6.88
CA ALA A 39 37.95 -17.01 -6.84
C ALA A 39 36.76 -16.03 -6.69
N LEU A 40 35.65 -16.29 -7.38
CA LEU A 40 34.41 -15.48 -7.24
C LEU A 40 33.84 -15.55 -5.82
N LEU A 41 33.77 -16.74 -5.22
CA LEU A 41 33.32 -16.94 -3.84
C LEU A 41 34.21 -16.17 -2.86
N LYS A 42 35.51 -16.24 -3.03
CA LYS A 42 36.45 -15.51 -2.18
C LYS A 42 36.29 -14.00 -2.31
N ALA A 43 36.14 -13.48 -3.53
CA ALA A 43 35.89 -12.05 -3.76
C ALA A 43 34.59 -11.57 -3.09
N ILE A 44 33.53 -12.37 -3.11
CA ILE A 44 32.27 -12.06 -2.41
C ILE A 44 32.50 -12.05 -0.89
N ASN A 45 33.25 -13.02 -0.34
CA ASN A 45 33.57 -13.05 1.09
C ASN A 45 34.42 -11.85 1.54
N GLU A 46 35.34 -11.35 0.71
CA GLU A 46 36.09 -10.13 0.97
C GLU A 46 35.17 -8.90 1.06
N GLN A 47 34.15 -8.81 0.18
CA GLN A 47 33.12 -7.75 0.27
C GLN A 47 32.27 -7.91 1.52
N VAL A 48 31.88 -9.13 1.89
CA VAL A 48 31.11 -9.40 3.13
C VAL A 48 31.92 -8.95 4.35
N ALA A 49 33.24 -9.24 4.38
CA ALA A 49 34.09 -8.78 5.46
C ALA A 49 34.19 -7.26 5.56
N THR A 50 34.27 -6.58 4.40
CA THR A 50 34.23 -5.11 4.32
C THR A 50 32.91 -4.55 4.84
N CYS A 51 31.77 -5.14 4.44
CA CYS A 51 30.46 -4.73 4.92
C CYS A 51 30.22 -4.97 6.41
N ASN A 52 30.90 -5.95 7.00
CA ASN A 52 30.79 -6.28 8.42
C ASN A 52 31.68 -5.40 9.31
N ALA A 53 32.72 -4.77 8.76
CA ALA A 53 33.76 -4.07 9.55
C ALA A 53 33.16 -2.94 10.43
N ASP A 54 32.14 -2.25 9.94
CA ASP A 54 31.51 -1.12 10.64
C ASP A 54 30.19 -1.49 11.34
N LYS A 55 29.85 -2.79 11.40
CA LYS A 55 28.57 -3.26 11.99
C LYS A 55 28.81 -3.98 13.32
N PRO A 56 27.84 -3.91 14.24
CA PRO A 56 27.84 -4.75 15.42
C PRO A 56 27.76 -6.24 15.03
N GLU A 57 28.35 -7.11 15.82
CA GLU A 57 28.46 -8.56 15.55
C GLU A 57 27.08 -9.23 15.35
N SER A 58 26.03 -8.70 16.01
CA SER A 58 24.64 -9.13 15.81
C SER A 58 24.14 -8.98 14.36
N ASP A 59 24.70 -8.03 13.61
CA ASP A 59 24.25 -7.63 12.29
C ASP A 59 25.20 -8.11 11.17
N HIS A 60 26.23 -8.88 11.54
CA HIS A 60 27.17 -9.44 10.59
C HIS A 60 26.50 -10.40 9.62
N ILE A 61 26.83 -10.25 8.36
CA ILE A 61 26.48 -11.19 7.28
C ILE A 61 27.44 -12.38 7.39
N THR A 62 26.89 -13.58 7.40
CA THR A 62 27.70 -14.82 7.45
C THR A 62 28.36 -15.06 6.09
N PRO A 63 29.70 -15.16 5.98
CA PRO A 63 30.35 -15.44 4.72
C PRO A 63 30.03 -16.85 4.18
N PHE A 64 30.30 -17.08 2.92
CA PHE A 64 30.23 -18.42 2.32
C PHE A 64 31.37 -19.31 2.88
N LYS A 65 31.13 -20.62 2.92
CA LYS A 65 32.13 -21.59 3.35
C LYS A 65 33.14 -21.81 2.24
N GLU A 66 34.42 -21.63 2.55
CA GLU A 66 35.52 -21.80 1.56
C GLU A 66 35.91 -23.26 1.33
N ASP A 67 35.55 -24.14 2.27
CA ASP A 67 35.84 -25.60 2.24
C ASP A 67 34.76 -26.43 1.51
N GLY A 68 33.71 -25.78 0.99
CA GLY A 68 32.62 -26.42 0.27
C GLY A 68 32.70 -26.28 -1.25
N GLU A 69 31.77 -26.92 -1.96
CA GLU A 69 31.61 -26.69 -3.39
C GLU A 69 31.17 -25.25 -3.65
N ALA A 70 32.04 -24.44 -4.26
CA ALA A 70 31.74 -23.03 -4.53
C ALA A 70 30.50 -22.85 -5.41
N TRP A 71 30.32 -23.68 -6.42
CA TRP A 71 29.22 -23.66 -7.34
C TRP A 71 27.83 -23.59 -6.66
N SER A 72 27.62 -24.45 -5.69
CA SER A 72 26.32 -24.57 -5.02
C SER A 72 26.00 -23.41 -4.07
N GLN A 73 27.04 -22.65 -3.67
CA GLN A 73 26.87 -21.53 -2.74
C GLN A 73 26.63 -20.19 -3.46
N ILE A 74 27.19 -20.04 -4.68
CA ILE A 74 27.12 -18.80 -5.49
C ILE A 74 26.24 -18.95 -6.73
N ASN A 75 25.36 -19.95 -6.78
CA ASN A 75 24.47 -20.26 -7.90
C ASN A 75 23.18 -19.42 -7.91
N LYS A 76 23.16 -18.32 -7.19
CA LYS A 76 22.01 -17.43 -7.05
C LYS A 76 22.41 -15.99 -7.26
N VAL A 77 21.74 -15.33 -8.19
CA VAL A 77 21.83 -13.88 -8.43
C VAL A 77 20.46 -13.26 -8.31
N ALA A 78 20.37 -12.16 -7.55
CA ALA A 78 19.15 -11.40 -7.37
C ALA A 78 19.32 -9.97 -7.90
N TYR A 79 18.22 -9.40 -8.40
CA TYR A 79 18.15 -8.02 -8.86
C TYR A 79 17.05 -7.28 -8.12
N TRP A 80 17.45 -6.32 -7.31
CA TRP A 80 16.51 -5.40 -6.70
C TRP A 80 16.20 -4.29 -7.70
N SER A 81 15.07 -4.40 -8.37
CA SER A 81 14.73 -3.53 -9.50
C SER A 81 13.34 -2.95 -9.33
N ALA A 82 13.23 -1.63 -9.41
CA ALA A 82 11.96 -0.92 -9.30
C ALA A 82 10.89 -1.47 -10.25
N THR A 83 9.62 -1.36 -9.86
CA THR A 83 8.52 -1.65 -10.78
C THR A 83 8.54 -0.65 -11.93
N GLY A 84 8.50 -1.16 -13.16
CA GLY A 84 8.62 -0.32 -14.36
C GLY A 84 10.05 -0.15 -14.89
N SER A 85 11.09 -0.63 -14.19
CA SER A 85 12.48 -0.59 -14.64
C SER A 85 12.80 -1.56 -15.78
N GLY A 86 11.87 -2.46 -16.13
CA GLY A 86 12.06 -3.43 -17.23
C GLY A 86 12.56 -4.80 -16.77
N LYS A 87 12.19 -5.27 -15.56
CA LYS A 87 12.56 -6.60 -15.03
C LYS A 87 12.38 -7.73 -16.05
N THR A 88 11.22 -7.79 -16.71
CA THR A 88 10.95 -8.83 -17.74
C THR A 88 11.94 -8.78 -18.88
N LEU A 89 12.32 -7.59 -19.32
CA LEU A 89 13.29 -7.43 -20.39
C LEU A 89 14.70 -7.89 -19.95
N LEU A 90 15.09 -7.58 -18.71
CA LEU A 90 16.34 -8.09 -18.12
C LEU A 90 16.32 -9.62 -18.01
N MET A 91 15.19 -10.19 -17.58
CA MET A 91 14.99 -11.64 -17.52
C MET A 91 15.22 -12.32 -18.89
N HIS A 92 14.65 -11.76 -19.96
CA HIS A 92 14.87 -12.27 -21.32
C HIS A 92 16.34 -12.21 -21.71
N ALA A 93 17.04 -11.13 -21.40
CA ALA A 93 18.46 -10.99 -21.69
C ALA A 93 19.32 -11.94 -20.85
N ASN A 94 18.99 -12.10 -19.55
CA ASN A 94 19.75 -12.98 -18.66
C ASN A 94 19.70 -14.45 -19.07
N ILE A 95 18.57 -14.92 -19.65
CA ILE A 95 18.50 -16.27 -20.26
C ILE A 95 19.54 -16.42 -21.36
N LEU A 96 19.60 -15.43 -22.26
CA LEU A 96 20.55 -15.47 -23.39
C LEU A 96 21.99 -15.35 -22.91
N GLN A 97 22.26 -14.51 -21.90
CA GLN A 97 23.59 -14.39 -21.30
C GLN A 97 24.02 -15.70 -20.64
N TYR A 98 23.14 -16.34 -19.86
CA TYR A 98 23.44 -17.62 -19.21
C TYR A 98 23.76 -18.71 -20.25
N GLN A 99 22.95 -18.83 -21.29
CA GLN A 99 23.19 -19.80 -22.39
C GLN A 99 24.52 -19.51 -23.10
N PHE A 100 24.84 -18.24 -23.37
CA PHE A 100 26.10 -17.85 -24.01
C PHE A 100 27.32 -18.24 -23.17
N TYR A 101 27.31 -17.93 -21.87
CA TYR A 101 28.45 -18.26 -21.00
C TYR A 101 28.57 -19.75 -20.73
N LEU A 102 27.45 -20.45 -20.65
CA LEU A 102 27.41 -21.91 -20.57
C LEU A 102 28.08 -22.55 -21.79
N ASP A 103 27.73 -22.06 -23.01
CA ASP A 103 28.32 -22.51 -24.25
C ASP A 103 29.81 -22.13 -24.36
N LYS A 104 30.17 -20.88 -24.00
CA LYS A 104 31.56 -20.37 -23.98
C LYS A 104 32.51 -21.26 -23.15
N HIS A 105 32.02 -21.80 -22.04
CA HIS A 105 32.78 -22.65 -21.14
C HIS A 105 32.57 -24.17 -21.38
N GLY A 106 31.91 -24.54 -22.50
CA GLY A 106 31.71 -25.94 -22.90
C GLY A 106 30.79 -26.76 -22.00
N ARG A 107 29.92 -26.09 -21.24
CA ARG A 107 29.08 -26.70 -20.21
C ARG A 107 27.59 -26.84 -20.61
N ARG A 108 27.28 -26.76 -21.90
CA ARG A 108 25.91 -26.81 -22.40
C ARG A 108 25.12 -28.04 -21.95
N ARG A 109 25.80 -29.17 -21.70
CA ARG A 109 25.17 -30.41 -21.24
C ARG A 109 24.74 -30.37 -19.77
N ASP A 110 25.22 -29.38 -19.01
CA ASP A 110 24.91 -29.22 -17.60
C ASP A 110 23.54 -28.56 -17.37
N LEU A 111 22.91 -28.01 -18.43
CA LEU A 111 21.58 -27.40 -18.37
C LEU A 111 20.52 -28.42 -18.79
N ASN A 112 19.63 -28.77 -17.87
CA ASN A 112 18.50 -29.64 -18.14
C ASN A 112 17.31 -28.82 -18.68
N ARG A 113 16.78 -27.88 -17.89
CA ARG A 113 15.59 -27.09 -18.24
C ARG A 113 15.80 -25.61 -17.95
N ILE A 114 14.97 -24.76 -18.59
CA ILE A 114 14.82 -23.34 -18.23
C ILE A 114 13.40 -23.19 -17.67
N ILE A 115 13.29 -22.85 -16.41
CA ILE A 115 12.03 -22.80 -15.68
C ILE A 115 11.78 -21.36 -15.17
N LEU A 116 10.64 -20.78 -15.53
CA LEU A 116 10.17 -19.55 -14.91
C LEU A 116 9.12 -19.89 -13.85
N LEU A 117 9.42 -19.56 -12.59
CA LEU A 117 8.48 -19.66 -11.49
C LEU A 117 7.68 -18.36 -11.35
N THR A 118 6.37 -18.50 -11.30
CA THR A 118 5.44 -17.40 -11.12
C THR A 118 4.53 -17.64 -9.91
N PRO A 119 4.05 -16.57 -9.24
CA PRO A 119 3.18 -16.71 -8.08
C PRO A 119 1.73 -17.09 -8.39
N ASN A 120 1.29 -17.01 -9.66
CA ASN A 120 -0.07 -17.36 -10.08
C ASN A 120 -0.20 -17.52 -11.59
N GLU A 121 -1.33 -18.10 -12.00
CA GLU A 121 -1.62 -18.39 -13.41
C GLU A 121 -1.76 -17.13 -14.28
N GLY A 122 -2.30 -16.03 -13.77
CA GLY A 122 -2.44 -14.76 -14.52
C GLY A 122 -1.10 -14.20 -14.94
N LEU A 123 -0.11 -14.24 -14.04
CA LEU A 123 1.26 -13.82 -14.34
C LEU A 123 1.96 -14.80 -15.28
N SER A 124 1.69 -16.10 -15.16
CA SER A 124 2.17 -17.12 -16.10
C SER A 124 1.73 -16.83 -17.54
N GLN A 125 0.47 -16.50 -17.74
CA GLN A 125 -0.09 -16.13 -19.05
C GLN A 125 0.50 -14.82 -19.59
N GLN A 126 0.75 -13.85 -18.72
CA GLN A 126 1.41 -12.62 -19.13
C GLN A 126 2.83 -12.88 -19.63
N HIS A 127 3.64 -13.61 -18.88
CA HIS A 127 5.00 -13.97 -19.29
C HIS A 127 5.04 -14.77 -20.59
N LEU A 128 4.09 -15.70 -20.79
CA LEU A 128 4.01 -16.44 -22.04
C LEU A 128 3.90 -15.51 -23.25
N ARG A 129 2.96 -14.54 -23.20
CA ARG A 129 2.79 -13.54 -24.26
C ARG A 129 4.03 -12.66 -24.46
N GLU A 130 4.70 -12.29 -23.39
CA GLU A 130 5.91 -11.47 -23.42
C GLU A 130 7.12 -12.24 -24.04
N PHE A 131 7.26 -13.53 -23.71
CA PHE A 131 8.27 -14.39 -24.35
C PHE A 131 7.99 -14.63 -25.84
N GLU A 132 6.74 -14.92 -26.20
CA GLU A 132 6.31 -15.03 -27.59
C GLU A 132 6.59 -13.73 -28.36
N ALA A 133 6.26 -12.59 -27.77
CA ALA A 133 6.54 -11.28 -28.34
C ALA A 133 8.06 -11.01 -28.47
N ALA A 134 8.88 -11.48 -27.54
CA ALA A 134 10.33 -11.40 -27.61
C ALA A 134 10.94 -12.43 -28.58
N GLY A 135 10.14 -13.43 -28.97
CA GLY A 135 10.51 -14.56 -29.83
C GLY A 135 11.38 -15.59 -29.14
N LEU A 136 11.24 -15.68 -27.84
CA LEU A 136 11.76 -16.77 -27.06
C LEU A 136 10.69 -17.87 -26.99
N ALA A 137 11.06 -19.10 -27.28
CA ALA A 137 10.13 -20.21 -27.23
C ALA A 137 9.79 -20.52 -25.77
N ALA A 138 8.52 -20.34 -25.41
CA ALA A 138 8.03 -20.62 -24.07
C ALA A 138 6.71 -21.38 -24.11
N GLU A 139 6.40 -22.11 -23.04
CA GLU A 139 5.13 -22.82 -22.89
C GLU A 139 4.73 -22.86 -21.41
N LEU A 140 3.40 -22.93 -21.18
CA LEU A 140 2.89 -23.21 -19.85
C LEU A 140 3.12 -24.68 -19.53
N PHE A 141 3.69 -24.94 -18.36
CA PHE A 141 3.93 -26.32 -17.95
C PHE A 141 2.61 -27.12 -17.85
N GLN A 142 2.53 -28.26 -18.55
CA GLN A 142 1.40 -29.20 -18.52
C GLN A 142 1.87 -30.58 -18.06
N LYS A 143 1.11 -31.19 -17.14
CA LYS A 143 1.43 -32.50 -16.56
C LYS A 143 1.41 -33.67 -17.54
N VAL A 144 0.66 -33.56 -18.63
CA VAL A 144 0.43 -34.65 -19.58
C VAL A 144 0.97 -34.25 -20.94
N GLY A 145 2.03 -34.91 -21.39
CA GLY A 145 2.26 -35.08 -22.79
C GLY A 145 3.50 -34.54 -23.47
N THR A 146 4.59 -34.21 -22.76
CA THR A 146 5.81 -33.76 -23.49
C THR A 146 7.13 -34.30 -22.97
N GLY A 147 7.18 -35.53 -22.55
CA GLY A 147 8.44 -36.20 -22.17
C GLY A 147 9.44 -36.45 -23.32
N LEU A 148 9.26 -35.92 -24.52
CA LEU A 148 10.06 -36.28 -25.68
C LEU A 148 10.76 -35.13 -26.41
N PHE A 149 10.56 -33.86 -26.02
CA PHE A 149 11.24 -32.74 -26.66
C PHE A 149 12.07 -31.97 -25.64
N THR A 150 13.24 -32.48 -25.36
CA THR A 150 14.36 -31.77 -24.71
C THR A 150 14.91 -30.71 -25.66
N GLY A 151 14.17 -29.65 -25.87
CA GLY A 151 14.64 -28.54 -26.68
C GLY A 151 14.38 -27.24 -25.95
N GLN A 152 15.36 -26.57 -25.48
CA GLN A 152 15.55 -25.13 -25.21
C GLN A 152 14.29 -24.24 -25.06
N ARG A 153 13.13 -24.78 -24.64
CA ARG A 153 11.92 -24.02 -24.34
C ARG A 153 11.92 -23.58 -22.90
N ILE A 154 11.36 -22.41 -22.65
CA ILE A 154 11.16 -21.88 -21.31
C ILE A 154 9.84 -22.44 -20.78
N GLU A 155 9.91 -23.22 -19.71
CA GLU A 155 8.74 -23.79 -19.05
C GLU A 155 8.24 -22.81 -17.99
N ILE A 156 7.03 -22.29 -18.13
CA ILE A 156 6.43 -21.37 -17.18
C ILE A 156 5.57 -22.16 -16.22
N LEU A 157 5.93 -22.10 -14.92
CA LEU A 157 5.34 -22.92 -13.88
C LEU A 157 4.77 -22.04 -12.75
N ASP A 158 3.47 -22.17 -12.49
CA ASP A 158 2.85 -21.65 -11.31
C ASP A 158 3.29 -22.46 -10.08
N ILE A 159 3.86 -21.79 -9.08
CA ILE A 159 4.43 -22.41 -7.87
C ILE A 159 3.41 -23.27 -7.11
N HIS A 160 2.12 -22.91 -7.12
CA HIS A 160 1.06 -23.68 -6.46
C HIS A 160 0.85 -25.07 -7.07
N LYS A 161 1.41 -25.33 -8.26
CA LYS A 161 1.41 -26.66 -8.91
C LYS A 161 2.53 -27.57 -8.38
N LEU A 162 3.52 -27.02 -7.66
CA LEU A 162 4.59 -27.80 -7.04
C LEU A 162 4.16 -28.30 -5.66
N LYS A 163 4.45 -29.58 -5.36
CA LYS A 163 4.32 -30.18 -4.04
C LYS A 163 5.40 -31.24 -3.81
N ASP A 164 5.54 -31.69 -2.56
CA ASP A 164 6.44 -32.80 -2.21
C ASP A 164 5.95 -34.13 -2.81
N GLU A 165 4.62 -34.29 -3.00
CA GLU A 165 4.01 -35.50 -3.53
C GLU A 165 3.17 -35.22 -4.79
N MET A 166 3.08 -36.23 -5.68
CA MET A 166 2.32 -36.16 -6.90
C MET A 166 0.81 -36.23 -6.60
N GLY A 167 0.04 -35.25 -7.05
CA GLY A 167 -1.44 -35.22 -6.96
C GLY A 167 -2.08 -35.00 -8.34
N ASP A 168 -3.41 -35.00 -8.44
CA ASP A 168 -4.12 -34.85 -9.73
C ASP A 168 -3.76 -33.56 -10.48
N LYS A 169 -3.52 -32.46 -9.75
CA LYS A 169 -3.16 -31.15 -10.30
C LYS A 169 -1.74 -30.67 -9.89
N THR A 170 -0.99 -31.48 -9.17
CA THR A 170 0.32 -31.13 -8.61
C THR A 170 1.41 -32.08 -9.12
N ILE A 171 2.67 -31.61 -9.08
CA ILE A 171 3.84 -32.32 -9.57
C ILE A 171 4.85 -32.40 -8.44
N ALA A 172 5.45 -33.58 -8.29
CA ALA A 172 6.53 -33.79 -7.35
C ALA A 172 7.78 -33.05 -7.85
N ILE A 173 8.45 -32.36 -6.93
CA ILE A 173 9.62 -31.53 -7.27
C ILE A 173 10.79 -32.39 -7.81
N ASP A 174 10.91 -33.62 -7.33
CA ASP A 174 11.97 -34.56 -7.75
C ASP A 174 11.89 -34.93 -9.23
N ALA A 175 10.74 -34.68 -9.89
CA ALA A 175 10.56 -34.92 -11.32
C ALA A 175 11.35 -33.95 -12.23
N PHE A 176 11.87 -32.84 -11.67
CA PHE A 176 12.56 -31.81 -12.44
C PHE A 176 14.09 -31.95 -12.46
N GLU A 177 14.66 -32.85 -11.67
CA GLU A 177 16.11 -32.84 -11.37
C GLU A 177 16.62 -31.50 -10.84
N GLY A 178 17.89 -31.39 -10.43
CA GLY A 178 18.41 -30.18 -9.75
C GLY A 178 19.25 -29.24 -10.62
N ASN A 179 19.48 -29.57 -11.91
CA ASN A 179 20.41 -28.87 -12.79
C ASN A 179 19.68 -27.94 -13.78
N ASN A 180 18.77 -27.12 -13.30
CA ASN A 180 17.98 -26.20 -14.10
C ASN A 180 18.45 -24.74 -13.99
N LEU A 181 18.16 -23.95 -15.01
CA LEU A 181 18.13 -22.50 -14.89
C LEU A 181 16.75 -22.08 -14.42
N VAL A 182 16.68 -21.53 -13.21
CA VAL A 182 15.41 -21.10 -12.59
C VAL A 182 15.34 -19.58 -12.56
N LEU A 183 14.29 -19.03 -13.16
CA LEU A 183 13.99 -17.63 -13.08
C LEU A 183 12.82 -17.44 -12.11
N VAL A 184 12.90 -16.47 -11.21
CA VAL A 184 11.86 -16.23 -10.21
C VAL A 184 11.40 -14.78 -10.31
N ASP A 185 10.17 -14.58 -10.75
CA ASP A 185 9.55 -13.26 -10.65
C ASP A 185 8.91 -13.10 -9.26
N GLU A 186 9.04 -11.91 -8.67
CA GLU A 186 8.67 -11.62 -7.30
C GLU A 186 9.41 -12.52 -6.27
N GLY A 187 10.74 -12.61 -6.42
CA GLY A 187 11.63 -13.47 -5.62
C GLY A 187 11.58 -13.28 -4.11
N HIS A 188 11.01 -12.15 -3.63
CA HIS A 188 10.77 -11.90 -2.21
C HIS A 188 9.66 -12.79 -1.60
N ARG A 189 8.77 -13.35 -2.41
CA ARG A 189 7.72 -14.25 -1.91
C ARG A 189 8.30 -15.58 -1.47
N GLY A 190 7.71 -16.17 -0.44
CA GLY A 190 8.18 -17.43 0.12
C GLY A 190 9.17 -17.29 1.28
N ALA A 191 9.28 -16.10 1.83
CA ALA A 191 10.24 -15.75 2.88
C ALA A 191 9.71 -15.92 4.30
N SER A 192 8.39 -15.99 4.52
CA SER A 192 7.76 -16.20 5.82
C SER A 192 7.31 -17.64 6.03
N GLY A 193 7.11 -18.07 7.27
CA GLY A 193 6.83 -19.47 7.60
C GLY A 193 5.47 -20.00 7.07
N GLY A 194 5.32 -21.32 6.94
CA GLY A 194 4.12 -21.99 6.44
C GLY A 194 4.24 -22.36 4.95
N GLU A 195 3.18 -22.13 4.15
CA GLU A 195 3.19 -22.39 2.69
C GLU A 195 4.32 -21.65 1.97
N GLU A 196 4.68 -20.46 2.45
CA GLU A 196 5.73 -19.63 1.89
C GLU A 196 7.15 -20.20 2.13
N GLY A 197 7.39 -20.88 3.24
CA GLY A 197 8.65 -21.61 3.47
C GLY A 197 8.85 -22.77 2.49
N ALA A 198 7.77 -23.36 1.98
CA ALA A 198 7.81 -24.39 0.94
C ALA A 198 8.29 -23.81 -0.41
N TRP A 199 7.97 -22.56 -0.74
CA TRP A 199 8.44 -21.89 -1.95
C TRP A 199 9.96 -21.81 -2.03
N MET A 200 10.59 -21.38 -0.94
CA MET A 200 12.06 -21.27 -0.89
C MET A 200 12.70 -22.65 -1.04
N ARG A 201 12.13 -23.66 -0.39
CA ARG A 201 12.60 -25.04 -0.50
C ARG A 201 12.47 -25.57 -1.93
N PHE A 202 11.34 -25.35 -2.58
CA PHE A 202 11.12 -25.79 -3.97
C PHE A 202 12.09 -25.09 -4.94
N ARG A 203 12.25 -23.78 -4.81
CA ARG A 203 13.24 -23.04 -5.62
C ARG A 203 14.64 -23.61 -5.47
N ASN A 204 15.08 -23.81 -4.24
CA ASN A 204 16.44 -24.33 -3.97
C ASN A 204 16.61 -25.73 -4.53
N ALA A 205 15.61 -26.61 -4.41
CA ALA A 205 15.66 -27.96 -4.97
C ALA A 205 15.73 -27.95 -6.51
N LEU A 206 14.95 -27.09 -7.17
CA LEU A 206 14.97 -26.98 -8.63
C LEU A 206 16.33 -26.53 -9.20
N CYS A 207 17.11 -25.76 -8.46
CA CYS A 207 18.41 -25.25 -8.90
C CYS A 207 19.59 -25.70 -8.04
N GLU A 208 19.46 -26.81 -7.30
CA GLU A 208 20.50 -27.30 -6.39
C GLU A 208 21.86 -27.49 -7.09
N LYS A 209 21.85 -28.02 -8.31
CA LYS A 209 23.01 -28.20 -9.19
C LYS A 209 23.02 -27.25 -10.39
N GLY A 210 22.05 -26.36 -10.45
CA GLY A 210 21.86 -25.39 -11.52
C GLY A 210 22.11 -23.96 -11.06
N PHE A 211 21.33 -23.02 -11.59
CA PHE A 211 21.48 -21.59 -11.32
C PHE A 211 20.13 -20.89 -11.19
N SER A 212 20.03 -19.83 -10.38
CA SER A 212 18.83 -19.03 -10.29
C SER A 212 19.06 -17.54 -10.48
N PHE A 213 18.15 -16.91 -11.26
CA PHE A 213 17.99 -15.47 -11.30
C PHE A 213 16.68 -15.07 -10.63
N GLU A 214 16.76 -14.17 -9.66
CA GLU A 214 15.60 -13.71 -8.89
C GLU A 214 15.38 -12.21 -9.06
N TYR A 215 14.14 -11.81 -9.31
CA TYR A 215 13.77 -10.41 -9.56
C TYR A 215 12.73 -9.96 -8.56
N SER A 216 12.91 -8.79 -7.94
CA SER A 216 11.90 -8.18 -7.08
C SER A 216 12.07 -6.67 -6.99
N ALA A 217 10.95 -5.98 -6.76
CA ALA A 217 10.93 -4.57 -6.42
C ALA A 217 10.96 -4.34 -4.88
N THR A 218 10.75 -5.37 -4.07
CA THR A 218 10.47 -5.26 -2.64
C THR A 218 11.36 -6.17 -1.77
N PHE A 219 12.61 -6.42 -2.20
CA PHE A 219 13.54 -7.23 -1.41
C PHE A 219 13.79 -6.65 -0.03
N GLY A 220 13.93 -5.33 0.12
CA GLY A 220 14.17 -4.69 1.39
C GLY A 220 13.15 -5.04 2.46
N GLN A 221 11.87 -5.07 2.09
CA GLN A 221 10.79 -5.45 3.01
C GLN A 221 10.79 -6.93 3.37
N ALA A 222 11.11 -7.79 2.40
CA ALA A 222 11.15 -9.23 2.63
C ALA A 222 12.29 -9.63 3.57
N VAL A 223 13.44 -8.99 3.49
CA VAL A 223 14.58 -9.28 4.37
C VAL A 223 14.43 -8.68 5.77
N LYS A 224 13.67 -7.59 5.90
CA LYS A 224 13.42 -6.95 7.19
C LYS A 224 12.67 -7.91 8.12
N GLY A 225 13.29 -8.26 9.24
CA GLY A 225 12.72 -9.18 10.22
C GLY A 225 13.09 -10.65 10.06
N SER A 226 13.88 -11.02 9.03
CA SER A 226 14.41 -12.39 8.86
C SER A 226 15.91 -12.39 8.64
N ARG A 227 16.68 -12.73 9.66
CA ARG A 227 18.15 -12.84 9.57
C ARG A 227 18.61 -13.83 8.49
N ALA A 228 17.87 -14.92 8.31
CA ALA A 228 18.19 -15.93 7.30
C ALA A 228 18.10 -15.34 5.88
N LEU A 229 17.07 -14.56 5.61
CA LEU A 229 16.88 -13.90 4.32
C LEU A 229 17.88 -12.77 4.10
N THR A 230 18.16 -11.97 5.13
CA THR A 230 19.21 -10.96 5.09
C THR A 230 20.54 -11.59 4.71
N ASN A 231 20.93 -12.69 5.35
CA ASN A 231 22.14 -13.41 5.01
C ASN A 231 22.17 -13.97 3.58
N THR A 232 21.03 -14.40 3.06
CA THR A 232 20.94 -14.91 1.68
C THR A 232 21.05 -13.78 0.68
N TYR A 233 20.19 -12.76 0.79
CA TYR A 233 20.08 -11.72 -0.24
C TYR A 233 21.20 -10.69 -0.17
N ALA A 234 21.79 -10.43 0.99
CA ALA A 234 22.96 -9.56 1.11
C ALA A 234 24.18 -10.05 0.30
N LYS A 235 24.24 -11.36 0.00
CA LYS A 235 25.28 -11.99 -0.82
C LYS A 235 24.84 -12.31 -2.25
N SER A 236 23.54 -12.18 -2.55
CA SER A 236 22.97 -12.59 -3.84
C SER A 236 22.52 -11.40 -4.69
N ILE A 237 22.21 -10.25 -4.08
CA ILE A 237 21.83 -9.05 -4.84
C ILE A 237 23.06 -8.52 -5.58
N LEU A 238 23.06 -8.72 -6.90
CA LEU A 238 24.14 -8.27 -7.77
C LEU A 238 24.00 -6.79 -8.14
N PHE A 239 22.77 -6.31 -8.27
CA PHE A 239 22.49 -4.94 -8.64
C PHE A 239 21.23 -4.43 -7.94
N ASP A 240 21.37 -3.28 -7.25
CA ASP A 240 20.28 -2.56 -6.63
C ASP A 240 19.92 -1.34 -7.49
N TYR A 241 18.75 -1.40 -8.11
CA TYR A 241 18.10 -0.28 -8.73
C TYR A 241 16.67 -0.17 -8.23
N SER A 242 16.55 -0.06 -6.91
CA SER A 242 15.30 0.10 -6.16
C SER A 242 14.59 1.40 -6.54
N TYR A 243 13.37 1.57 -6.03
CA TYR A 243 12.52 2.69 -6.45
C TYR A 243 13.15 4.07 -6.15
N ARG A 244 13.95 4.19 -5.10
CA ARG A 244 14.66 5.43 -4.75
C ARG A 244 15.57 5.92 -5.89
N TYR A 245 16.38 5.03 -6.48
CA TYR A 245 17.24 5.39 -7.62
C TYR A 245 16.43 5.67 -8.88
N PHE A 246 15.42 4.84 -9.14
CA PHE A 246 14.53 5.00 -10.27
C PHE A 246 13.82 6.36 -10.23
N TYR A 247 13.25 6.72 -9.09
CA TYR A 247 12.57 8.00 -8.91
C TYR A 247 13.55 9.19 -8.90
N GLY A 248 14.68 9.06 -8.21
CA GLY A 248 15.72 10.08 -8.13
C GLY A 248 16.28 10.48 -9.50
N ASP A 249 16.44 9.54 -10.41
CA ASP A 249 16.86 9.74 -11.79
C ASP A 249 15.77 10.35 -12.68
N GLY A 250 14.58 10.58 -12.13
CA GLY A 250 13.44 11.20 -12.82
C GLY A 250 12.56 10.24 -13.59
N PHE A 251 12.75 8.93 -13.43
CA PHE A 251 11.90 7.92 -14.06
C PHE A 251 10.56 7.78 -13.35
N GLY A 252 9.54 7.36 -14.11
CA GLY A 252 8.18 7.19 -13.63
C GLY A 252 7.46 8.51 -13.35
N LYS A 253 6.20 8.42 -12.92
CA LYS A 253 5.40 9.58 -12.54
C LYS A 253 5.79 10.11 -11.17
N ASP A 254 5.53 11.38 -10.93
CA ASP A 254 5.38 11.93 -9.58
C ASP A 254 4.17 11.31 -8.89
N TYR A 255 4.08 11.47 -7.59
CA TYR A 255 2.94 10.98 -6.84
C TYR A 255 2.47 11.98 -5.79
N GLN A 256 1.19 11.89 -5.47
CA GLN A 256 0.59 12.58 -4.37
C GLN A 256 -0.42 11.66 -3.68
N ILE A 257 -0.39 11.65 -2.35
CA ILE A 257 -1.18 10.74 -1.56
C ILE A 257 -2.05 11.54 -0.59
N LEU A 258 -3.32 11.18 -0.51
CA LEU A 258 -4.25 11.62 0.50
C LEU A 258 -4.92 10.41 1.11
N ASN A 259 -5.05 10.37 2.41
CA ASN A 259 -5.77 9.33 3.13
C ASN A 259 -6.78 9.95 4.07
N LEU A 260 -8.02 9.52 3.95
CA LEU A 260 -9.10 9.83 4.87
C LEU A 260 -9.08 8.80 6.00
N ASP A 261 -8.82 9.23 7.22
CA ASP A 261 -8.63 8.37 8.38
C ASP A 261 -9.96 7.78 8.90
N GLU A 262 -9.89 6.68 9.65
CA GLU A 262 -11.03 6.11 10.36
C GLU A 262 -11.59 7.13 11.36
N GLY A 263 -12.89 7.34 11.38
CA GLY A 263 -13.56 8.32 12.23
C GLY A 263 -13.98 9.61 11.50
N THR A 264 -13.78 9.69 10.19
CA THR A 264 -14.31 10.79 9.37
C THR A 264 -15.75 10.51 8.97
N GLN A 265 -16.62 11.50 9.16
CA GLN A 265 -18.06 11.42 8.95
C GLN A 265 -18.48 11.24 7.49
N ALA A 266 -19.69 10.71 7.27
CA ALA A 266 -20.26 10.49 5.95
C ALA A 266 -20.28 11.76 5.06
N ASN A 267 -20.57 12.94 5.63
CA ASN A 267 -20.60 14.21 4.89
C ASN A 267 -19.22 14.65 4.38
N HIS A 268 -18.15 14.30 5.09
CA HIS A 268 -16.80 14.55 4.64
C HIS A 268 -16.34 13.53 3.61
N LEU A 269 -16.86 12.30 3.69
CA LEU A 269 -16.56 11.26 2.72
C LEU A 269 -17.06 11.65 1.33
N ASP A 270 -18.28 12.14 1.19
CA ASP A 270 -18.84 12.59 -0.10
C ASP A 270 -18.02 13.76 -0.68
N ALA A 271 -17.70 14.77 0.14
CA ALA A 271 -16.84 15.88 -0.29
C ALA A 271 -15.43 15.41 -0.69
N TYR A 272 -14.87 14.44 0.04
CA TYR A 272 -13.60 13.83 -0.29
C TYR A 272 -13.64 13.05 -1.60
N LEU A 273 -14.67 12.24 -1.81
CA LEU A 273 -14.87 11.49 -3.06
C LEU A 273 -15.11 12.41 -4.26
N VAL A 274 -15.87 13.51 -4.07
CA VAL A 274 -16.02 14.57 -5.10
C VAL A 274 -14.68 15.21 -5.40
N ALA A 275 -13.86 15.51 -4.41
CA ALA A 275 -12.52 16.05 -4.63
C ALA A 275 -11.60 15.07 -5.39
N CYS A 276 -11.69 13.76 -5.09
CA CYS A 276 -10.99 12.71 -5.85
C CYS A 276 -11.47 12.65 -7.31
N LEU A 277 -12.78 12.74 -7.51
CA LEU A 277 -13.40 12.77 -8.84
C LEU A 277 -12.94 14.01 -9.63
N LEU A 278 -12.90 15.18 -9.00
CA LEU A 278 -12.42 16.41 -9.64
C LEU A 278 -10.93 16.35 -9.99
N ALA A 279 -10.10 15.72 -9.15
CA ALA A 279 -8.68 15.52 -9.47
C ALA A 279 -8.52 14.62 -10.71
N PHE A 280 -9.32 13.58 -10.84
CA PHE A 280 -9.33 12.73 -12.04
C PHE A 280 -9.97 13.45 -13.24
N PHE A 281 -11.03 14.20 -13.04
CA PHE A 281 -11.66 15.05 -14.08
C PHE A 281 -10.64 16.01 -14.68
N GLN A 282 -9.85 16.68 -13.85
CA GLN A 282 -8.78 17.58 -14.30
C GLN A 282 -7.83 16.89 -15.29
N GLN A 283 -7.41 15.65 -14.98
CA GLN A 283 -6.53 14.88 -15.84
C GLN A 283 -7.19 14.52 -17.17
N GLN A 284 -8.43 14.04 -17.14
CA GLN A 284 -9.17 13.65 -18.33
C GLN A 284 -9.50 14.86 -19.23
N ARG A 285 -9.89 15.97 -18.61
CA ARG A 285 -10.21 17.23 -19.31
C ARG A 285 -8.99 17.80 -20.02
N LEU A 286 -7.87 17.86 -19.30
CA LEU A 286 -6.60 18.31 -19.84
C LEU A 286 -6.13 17.42 -21.00
N TYR A 287 -6.20 16.10 -20.83
CA TYR A 287 -5.86 15.16 -21.89
C TYR A 287 -6.74 15.33 -23.13
N LYS A 288 -8.05 15.52 -22.96
CA LYS A 288 -9.00 15.71 -24.07
C LYS A 288 -8.72 17.01 -24.83
N GLU A 289 -8.42 18.10 -24.12
CA GLU A 289 -8.23 19.41 -24.71
C GLU A 289 -6.87 19.56 -25.40
N GLN A 290 -5.81 19.10 -24.76
CA GLN A 290 -4.44 19.34 -25.21
C GLN A 290 -3.73 18.05 -25.69
N GLY A 291 -4.46 16.98 -25.95
CA GLY A 291 -3.90 15.66 -26.29
C GLY A 291 -2.91 15.67 -27.47
N PHE A 292 -3.05 16.61 -28.40
CA PHE A 292 -2.09 16.77 -29.50
C PHE A 292 -0.70 17.23 -29.01
N ALA A 293 -0.65 18.16 -28.06
CA ALA A 293 0.60 18.64 -27.46
C ALA A 293 1.31 17.57 -26.62
N PHE A 294 0.55 16.60 -26.08
CA PHE A 294 1.08 15.52 -25.23
C PHE A 294 1.54 14.30 -26.03
N ARG A 295 1.23 14.18 -27.33
CA ARG A 295 1.64 13.03 -28.17
C ARG A 295 3.14 12.74 -28.13
N PRO A 296 4.04 13.74 -28.24
CA PRO A 296 5.49 13.48 -28.17
C PRO A 296 5.94 12.89 -26.82
N PHE A 297 5.18 13.13 -25.76
CA PHE A 297 5.45 12.65 -24.41
C PHE A 297 4.83 11.29 -24.11
N ASN A 298 4.15 10.67 -25.09
CA ASN A 298 3.55 9.34 -25.00
C ASN A 298 2.60 9.18 -23.80
N ILE A 299 1.84 10.24 -23.48
CA ILE A 299 0.85 10.19 -22.41
C ILE A 299 -0.39 9.46 -22.93
N ASP A 300 -0.79 8.40 -22.24
CA ASP A 300 -2.02 7.66 -22.54
C ASP A 300 -3.23 8.31 -21.86
N LYS A 301 -4.43 8.05 -22.41
CA LYS A 301 -5.69 8.51 -21.80
C LYS A 301 -5.77 8.09 -20.33
N PRO A 302 -5.96 9.02 -19.38
CA PRO A 302 -6.00 8.70 -17.95
C PRO A 302 -7.03 7.62 -17.59
N LEU A 303 -6.75 6.86 -16.54
CA LEU A 303 -7.62 5.83 -15.99
C LEU A 303 -7.63 5.93 -14.47
N TRP A 304 -8.83 5.91 -13.89
CA TRP A 304 -9.02 5.82 -12.45
C TRP A 304 -9.25 4.37 -12.05
N ILE A 305 -8.47 3.87 -11.08
CA ILE A 305 -8.67 2.53 -10.55
C ILE A 305 -9.08 2.60 -9.08
N PHE A 306 -10.05 1.76 -8.70
CA PHE A 306 -10.40 1.51 -7.30
C PHE A 306 -10.03 0.08 -6.92
N VAL A 307 -9.35 -0.07 -5.78
CA VAL A 307 -9.02 -1.37 -5.20
C VAL A 307 -9.55 -1.43 -3.78
N GLY A 308 -10.43 -2.38 -3.51
CA GLY A 308 -11.01 -2.63 -2.20
C GLY A 308 -10.42 -3.86 -1.53
N GLY A 309 -10.24 -3.80 -0.20
CA GLY A 309 -9.83 -4.93 0.63
C GLY A 309 -10.94 -5.97 0.84
N ARG A 310 -12.21 -5.56 0.77
CA ARG A 310 -13.40 -6.38 1.08
C ARG A 310 -14.42 -6.36 -0.06
N VAL A 311 -14.16 -7.15 -1.10
CA VAL A 311 -15.02 -7.19 -2.28
C VAL A 311 -16.26 -8.05 -2.07
N THR A 312 -16.17 -9.14 -1.30
CA THR A 312 -17.23 -10.16 -1.19
C THR A 312 -17.48 -10.70 0.22
N LYS A 313 -16.89 -10.15 1.26
CA LYS A 313 -17.17 -10.59 2.64
C LYS A 313 -18.53 -10.08 3.10
N THR A 314 -19.54 -10.94 3.03
CA THR A 314 -20.73 -10.83 3.85
C THR A 314 -20.37 -11.19 5.28
N LEU A 315 -20.09 -10.20 6.12
CA LEU A 315 -20.23 -10.36 7.55
C LEU A 315 -21.72 -10.15 7.90
N ALA A 316 -22.22 -10.94 8.83
CA ALA A 316 -23.62 -10.96 9.26
C ALA A 316 -24.12 -9.65 9.94
N SER A 317 -23.40 -8.54 9.84
CA SER A 317 -23.76 -7.24 10.37
C SER A 317 -23.18 -6.09 9.53
N ARG A 318 -24.04 -5.37 8.84
CA ARG A 318 -24.00 -3.96 8.42
C ARG A 318 -22.82 -3.40 7.62
N ASP A 319 -21.76 -4.11 7.32
CA ASP A 319 -20.66 -3.56 6.49
C ASP A 319 -20.96 -3.82 5.02
N ALA A 320 -21.42 -2.77 4.34
CA ALA A 320 -21.52 -2.76 2.88
C ALA A 320 -20.12 -3.05 2.30
N SER A 321 -20.06 -3.80 1.20
CA SER A 321 -18.78 -4.04 0.51
C SER A 321 -18.25 -2.68 0.03
N ASP A 322 -16.90 -2.54 0.01
CA ASP A 322 -16.25 -1.31 -0.47
C ASP A 322 -16.77 -0.86 -1.84
N ILE A 323 -17.09 -1.81 -2.70
CA ILE A 323 -17.64 -1.54 -4.03
C ILE A 323 -19.03 -0.90 -3.94
N ILE A 324 -19.90 -1.38 -3.06
CA ILE A 324 -21.25 -0.82 -2.88
C ILE A 324 -21.17 0.64 -2.40
N GLU A 325 -20.23 0.97 -1.52
CA GLU A 325 -20.03 2.34 -1.05
C GLU A 325 -19.65 3.28 -2.21
N ILE A 326 -18.71 2.85 -3.07
CA ILE A 326 -18.35 3.60 -4.29
C ILE A 326 -19.55 3.72 -5.24
N LEU A 327 -20.28 2.64 -5.49
CA LEU A 327 -21.43 2.65 -6.39
C LEU A 327 -22.55 3.55 -5.87
N LYS A 328 -22.81 3.57 -4.57
CA LYS A 328 -23.76 4.51 -3.95
C LYS A 328 -23.33 5.96 -4.14
N PHE A 329 -22.05 6.25 -3.94
CA PHE A 329 -21.52 7.58 -4.22
C PHE A 329 -21.71 7.97 -5.69
N LEU A 330 -21.28 7.11 -6.63
CA LEU A 330 -21.41 7.37 -8.05
C LEU A 330 -22.89 7.55 -8.45
N SER A 331 -23.79 6.70 -7.92
CA SER A 331 -25.23 6.80 -8.17
C SER A 331 -25.80 8.14 -7.70
N ARG A 332 -25.49 8.57 -6.48
CA ARG A 332 -25.91 9.89 -5.97
C ARG A 332 -25.34 11.02 -6.83
N TYR A 333 -24.05 10.97 -7.15
CA TYR A 333 -23.37 12.00 -7.91
C TYR A 333 -24.03 12.23 -9.28
N VAL A 334 -24.33 11.16 -10.01
CA VAL A 334 -24.91 11.29 -11.38
C VAL A 334 -26.41 11.56 -11.39
N SER A 335 -27.14 11.21 -10.33
CA SER A 335 -28.60 11.36 -10.26
C SER A 335 -29.05 12.64 -9.57
N ASP A 336 -28.31 13.13 -8.57
CA ASP A 336 -28.68 14.36 -7.83
C ASP A 336 -27.75 15.53 -8.24
N ARG A 337 -28.19 16.24 -9.30
CA ARG A 337 -27.47 17.40 -9.82
C ARG A 337 -27.31 18.51 -8.78
N SER A 338 -28.37 18.76 -7.97
CA SER A 338 -28.36 19.88 -7.02
C SER A 338 -27.32 19.68 -5.93
N ALA A 339 -27.34 18.54 -5.26
CA ALA A 339 -26.39 18.19 -4.21
C ALA A 339 -24.95 18.09 -4.76
N SER A 340 -24.78 17.54 -5.98
CA SER A 340 -23.46 17.40 -6.59
C SER A 340 -22.85 18.75 -6.96
N VAL A 341 -23.62 19.68 -7.53
CA VAL A 341 -23.18 21.05 -7.86
C VAL A 341 -22.81 21.82 -6.59
N GLU A 342 -23.61 21.71 -5.53
CA GLU A 342 -23.31 22.34 -4.24
C GLU A 342 -22.02 21.80 -3.64
N CYS A 343 -21.84 20.48 -3.67
CA CYS A 343 -20.61 19.84 -3.18
C CYS A 343 -19.38 20.27 -4.01
N ILE A 344 -19.48 20.33 -5.34
CA ILE A 344 -18.42 20.83 -6.23
C ILE A 344 -18.07 22.29 -5.88
N ALA A 345 -19.08 23.15 -5.72
CA ALA A 345 -18.86 24.56 -5.37
C ALA A 345 -18.11 24.68 -4.03
N ARG A 346 -18.50 23.91 -3.03
CA ARG A 346 -17.84 23.86 -1.73
C ARG A 346 -16.38 23.37 -1.85
N VAL A 347 -16.14 22.27 -2.56
CA VAL A 347 -14.79 21.70 -2.74
C VAL A 347 -13.87 22.67 -3.47
N LEU A 348 -14.33 23.34 -4.53
CA LEU A 348 -13.51 24.26 -5.30
C LEU A 348 -13.25 25.58 -4.56
N SER A 349 -14.21 26.10 -3.78
CA SER A 349 -14.06 27.38 -3.07
C SER A 349 -13.40 27.25 -1.71
N GLN A 350 -13.75 26.25 -0.92
CA GLN A 350 -13.29 26.05 0.46
C GLN A 350 -12.28 24.91 0.58
N GLY A 351 -12.33 23.95 -0.33
CA GLY A 351 -11.55 22.71 -0.26
C GLY A 351 -12.00 21.82 0.90
N LEU A 352 -11.10 20.94 1.34
CA LEU A 352 -11.23 20.18 2.58
C LEU A 352 -10.21 20.70 3.58
N VAL A 353 -10.69 21.34 4.64
CA VAL A 353 -9.85 21.98 5.64
C VAL A 353 -9.58 21.01 6.78
N THR A 354 -8.32 20.83 7.13
CA THR A 354 -7.91 20.04 8.30
C THR A 354 -8.23 20.76 9.60
N ALA A 355 -8.15 20.04 10.73
CA ALA A 355 -8.26 20.63 12.06
C ALA A 355 -7.25 21.78 12.34
N GLY A 356 -6.15 21.84 11.59
CA GLY A 356 -5.15 22.91 11.63
C GLY A 356 -5.39 24.04 10.61
N GLY A 357 -6.58 24.09 9.97
CA GLY A 357 -6.91 25.16 9.01
C GLY A 357 -6.31 25.01 7.62
N LYS A 358 -5.56 23.93 7.34
CA LYS A 358 -4.89 23.72 6.06
C LYS A 358 -5.84 23.13 5.03
N ASN A 359 -6.04 23.84 3.91
CA ASN A 359 -6.80 23.30 2.77
C ASN A 359 -5.95 22.31 1.96
N LEU A 360 -6.31 21.04 2.03
CA LEU A 360 -5.58 19.95 1.39
C LEU A 360 -5.70 19.91 -0.14
N PHE A 361 -6.68 20.59 -0.69
CA PHE A 361 -6.93 20.64 -2.13
C PHE A 361 -6.58 22.00 -2.76
N ALA A 362 -6.13 23.00 -1.98
CA ALA A 362 -5.86 24.35 -2.46
C ALA A 362 -4.92 24.40 -3.68
N SER A 363 -3.93 23.51 -3.76
CA SER A 363 -2.98 23.44 -4.86
C SER A 363 -3.19 22.26 -5.81
N ARG A 364 -4.33 21.55 -5.73
CA ARG A 364 -4.57 20.32 -6.51
C ARG A 364 -5.41 20.54 -7.75
N PHE A 365 -6.18 21.61 -7.79
CA PHE A 365 -7.05 21.95 -8.93
C PHE A 365 -6.45 23.05 -9.81
N THR A 366 -5.12 23.02 -9.99
CA THR A 366 -4.38 24.07 -10.69
C THR A 366 -4.88 24.32 -12.10
N TYR A 367 -5.29 23.28 -12.82
CA TYR A 367 -5.82 23.43 -14.18
C TYR A 367 -7.32 23.80 -14.16
N ILE A 368 -8.15 23.16 -13.33
CA ILE A 368 -9.59 23.51 -13.23
C ILE A 368 -9.76 24.97 -12.87
N ASN A 369 -8.96 25.50 -11.96
CA ASN A 369 -9.01 26.88 -11.53
C ASN A 369 -8.66 27.89 -12.65
N THR A 370 -8.02 27.45 -13.72
CA THR A 370 -7.71 28.30 -14.90
C THR A 370 -8.83 28.34 -15.92
N LEU A 371 -9.85 27.46 -15.79
CA LEU A 371 -10.91 27.31 -16.79
C LEU A 371 -12.08 28.29 -16.63
N ASP A 372 -12.13 29.03 -15.51
CA ASP A 372 -13.21 29.97 -15.17
C ASP A 372 -14.62 29.35 -15.31
N LEU A 373 -14.79 28.09 -14.90
CA LEU A 373 -16.02 27.35 -14.98
C LEU A 373 -16.83 27.46 -13.67
N SER A 374 -18.13 27.67 -13.77
CA SER A 374 -19.03 27.52 -12.64
C SER A 374 -19.13 26.04 -12.21
N ALA A 375 -19.49 25.80 -10.96
CA ALA A 375 -19.67 24.43 -10.42
C ALA A 375 -20.68 23.60 -11.25
N ALA A 376 -21.70 24.25 -11.78
CA ALA A 376 -22.69 23.62 -12.66
C ALA A 376 -22.08 23.17 -13.98
N GLN A 377 -21.25 24.00 -14.59
CA GLN A 377 -20.50 23.65 -15.82
C GLN A 377 -19.49 22.54 -15.56
N VAL A 378 -18.77 22.58 -14.42
CA VAL A 378 -17.87 21.49 -14.01
C VAL A 378 -18.65 20.19 -13.87
N PHE A 379 -19.82 20.20 -13.24
CA PHE A 379 -20.68 19.00 -13.14
C PHE A 379 -21.07 18.47 -14.52
N ASP A 380 -21.60 19.32 -15.40
CA ASP A 380 -22.04 18.92 -16.75
C ASP A 380 -20.86 18.38 -17.58
N GLU A 381 -19.67 18.98 -17.49
CA GLU A 381 -18.45 18.45 -18.12
C GLU A 381 -17.96 17.14 -17.49
N THR A 382 -18.11 16.94 -16.18
CA THR A 382 -17.75 15.66 -15.57
C THR A 382 -18.65 14.53 -16.09
N LEU A 383 -19.95 14.76 -16.25
CA LEU A 383 -20.84 13.78 -16.86
C LEU A 383 -20.42 13.41 -18.28
N ALA A 384 -20.09 14.41 -19.10
CA ALA A 384 -19.69 14.18 -20.49
C ALA A 384 -18.31 13.52 -20.66
N ILE A 385 -17.37 13.82 -19.77
CA ILE A 385 -15.96 13.37 -19.92
C ILE A 385 -15.69 12.09 -19.15
N LEU A 386 -16.22 11.96 -17.92
CA LEU A 386 -15.96 10.80 -17.08
C LEU A 386 -17.00 9.70 -17.24
N PHE A 387 -18.27 10.10 -17.38
CA PHE A 387 -19.40 9.16 -17.37
C PHE A 387 -19.97 8.89 -18.76
N ASN A 388 -19.40 9.45 -19.82
CA ASN A 388 -19.86 9.35 -21.21
C ASN A 388 -21.32 9.76 -21.41
N ALA A 389 -21.87 10.62 -20.53
CA ALA A 389 -23.26 10.99 -20.49
C ALA A 389 -23.49 12.47 -20.81
N ALA A 390 -24.47 12.78 -21.64
CA ALA A 390 -24.83 14.17 -21.98
C ALA A 390 -25.58 14.89 -20.84
N GLY A 391 -26.09 14.16 -19.83
CA GLY A 391 -26.81 14.68 -18.67
C GLY A 391 -26.87 13.66 -17.56
N GLY A 392 -27.38 14.08 -16.38
CA GLY A 392 -27.57 13.20 -15.24
C GLY A 392 -28.61 12.10 -15.51
N GLY A 393 -28.50 11.00 -14.82
CA GLY A 393 -29.39 9.84 -14.97
C GLY A 393 -29.13 8.77 -13.92
N ALA A 394 -29.91 7.69 -14.00
CA ALA A 394 -29.68 6.53 -13.14
C ALA A 394 -28.36 5.82 -13.48
N LEU A 395 -27.65 5.39 -12.45
CA LEU A 395 -26.52 4.49 -12.61
C LEU A 395 -27.05 3.06 -12.86
N HIS A 396 -26.62 2.44 -13.94
CA HIS A 396 -26.92 1.05 -14.28
C HIS A 396 -25.66 0.18 -14.11
N VAL A 397 -25.86 -0.97 -13.48
CA VAL A 397 -24.86 -2.02 -13.28
C VAL A 397 -25.23 -3.19 -14.19
N GLU A 398 -24.43 -3.43 -15.24
CA GLU A 398 -24.73 -4.39 -16.30
C GLU A 398 -23.78 -5.59 -16.23
N ASN A 399 -24.31 -6.78 -15.93
CA ASN A 399 -23.55 -8.02 -15.89
C ASN A 399 -23.23 -8.53 -17.30
N LEU A 400 -21.96 -8.64 -17.64
CA LEU A 400 -21.50 -9.07 -18.95
C LEU A 400 -21.41 -10.60 -19.02
N LYS A 401 -22.46 -11.28 -19.40
CA LYS A 401 -22.52 -12.76 -19.46
C LYS A 401 -21.48 -13.37 -20.41
N GLY A 402 -21.05 -12.63 -21.43
CA GLY A 402 -19.97 -13.04 -22.34
C GLY A 402 -18.54 -12.89 -21.78
N ALA A 403 -18.37 -12.24 -20.61
CA ALA A 403 -17.10 -11.97 -19.97
C ALA A 403 -17.20 -12.21 -18.45
N THR A 404 -17.00 -13.47 -18.05
CA THR A 404 -17.16 -13.91 -16.64
C THR A 404 -16.39 -13.03 -15.67
N GLY A 405 -17.08 -12.56 -14.64
CA GLY A 405 -16.50 -11.70 -13.60
C GLY A 405 -16.44 -10.22 -13.96
N GLU A 406 -17.00 -9.80 -15.11
CA GLU A 406 -17.03 -8.42 -15.55
C GLU A 406 -18.44 -7.81 -15.46
N ILE A 407 -18.49 -6.61 -14.92
CA ILE A 407 -19.73 -5.82 -14.79
C ILE A 407 -19.46 -4.43 -15.35
N ALA A 408 -20.27 -3.98 -16.31
CA ALA A 408 -20.18 -2.63 -16.87
C ALA A 408 -20.94 -1.61 -16.03
N LEU A 409 -20.47 -0.37 -16.00
CA LEU A 409 -21.14 0.78 -15.38
C LEU A 409 -21.55 1.78 -16.45
N ARG A 410 -22.84 2.16 -16.46
CA ARG A 410 -23.42 3.11 -17.39
C ARG A 410 -24.28 4.16 -16.67
N VAL A 411 -24.43 5.33 -17.29
CA VAL A 411 -25.43 6.31 -16.89
C VAL A 411 -26.54 6.31 -17.96
N GLY A 412 -27.73 5.86 -17.60
CA GLY A 412 -28.80 5.63 -18.58
C GLY A 412 -28.34 4.67 -19.68
N ASP A 413 -28.70 4.97 -20.94
CA ASP A 413 -28.37 4.17 -22.12
C ASP A 413 -27.03 4.57 -22.79
N ASN A 414 -26.21 5.39 -22.15
CA ASN A 414 -24.94 5.83 -22.72
C ASN A 414 -23.88 4.72 -22.74
N ASP A 415 -22.77 4.96 -23.41
CA ASP A 415 -21.64 4.03 -23.43
C ASP A 415 -21.11 3.74 -22.04
N PRO A 416 -20.60 2.50 -21.78
CA PRO A 416 -19.99 2.18 -20.50
C PRO A 416 -18.84 3.12 -20.18
N PHE A 417 -18.86 3.73 -19.01
CA PHE A 417 -17.74 4.55 -18.52
C PHE A 417 -16.84 3.80 -17.56
N GLY A 418 -17.31 2.70 -17.01
CA GLY A 418 -16.56 1.93 -16.02
C GLY A 418 -16.75 0.43 -16.18
N VAL A 419 -15.82 -0.32 -15.62
CA VAL A 419 -15.91 -1.77 -15.52
C VAL A 419 -15.51 -2.21 -14.11
N ILE A 420 -16.28 -3.14 -13.54
CA ILE A 420 -15.93 -3.85 -12.32
C ILE A 420 -15.44 -5.24 -12.73
N ASN A 421 -14.29 -5.66 -12.19
CA ASN A 421 -13.78 -7.01 -12.40
C ASN A 421 -13.60 -7.70 -11.05
N VAL A 422 -14.41 -8.73 -10.80
CA VAL A 422 -14.47 -9.48 -9.53
C VAL A 422 -14.56 -10.98 -9.80
N GLY A 423 -14.24 -11.79 -8.81
CA GLY A 423 -14.30 -13.25 -8.97
C GLY A 423 -15.71 -13.84 -8.94
N ASP A 424 -16.70 -13.12 -8.39
CA ASP A 424 -18.09 -13.56 -8.21
C ASP A 424 -19.02 -12.39 -8.56
N ASP A 425 -19.29 -12.25 -9.86
CA ASP A 425 -20.15 -11.23 -10.43
C ASP A 425 -21.61 -11.39 -9.99
N ALA A 426 -22.13 -12.61 -9.93
CA ALA A 426 -23.52 -12.88 -9.55
C ALA A 426 -23.80 -12.44 -8.11
N LYS A 427 -22.88 -12.65 -7.19
CA LYS A 427 -23.01 -12.18 -5.81
C LYS A 427 -23.00 -10.66 -5.72
N LEU A 428 -22.15 -9.99 -6.50
CA LEU A 428 -22.09 -8.53 -6.50
C LEU A 428 -23.36 -7.92 -7.10
N VAL A 429 -23.89 -8.49 -8.19
CA VAL A 429 -25.17 -8.04 -8.78
C VAL A 429 -26.28 -8.12 -7.75
N LYS A 430 -26.41 -9.25 -7.03
CA LYS A 430 -27.39 -9.38 -5.95
C LYS A 430 -27.20 -8.35 -4.84
N LEU A 431 -25.96 -8.06 -4.45
CA LEU A 431 -25.68 -7.00 -3.47
C LEU A 431 -26.09 -5.61 -3.98
N CYS A 432 -25.94 -5.34 -5.28
CA CYS A 432 -26.41 -4.10 -5.90
C CYS A 432 -27.93 -3.99 -5.83
N GLU A 433 -28.67 -5.05 -6.15
CA GLU A 433 -30.14 -5.12 -6.05
C GLU A 433 -30.61 -4.89 -4.61
N ASP A 434 -30.01 -5.60 -3.64
CA ASP A 434 -30.32 -5.45 -2.21
C ASP A 434 -30.07 -4.02 -1.69
N ASN A 435 -29.25 -3.23 -2.38
CA ASN A 435 -28.95 -1.83 -2.05
C ASN A 435 -29.64 -0.82 -2.98
N GLY A 436 -30.61 -1.25 -3.79
CA GLY A 436 -31.43 -0.38 -4.64
C GLY A 436 -30.71 0.20 -5.85
N ILE A 437 -29.58 -0.39 -6.27
CA ILE A 437 -28.86 -0.01 -7.50
C ILE A 437 -29.45 -0.81 -8.65
N ALA A 438 -29.80 -0.13 -9.76
CA ALA A 438 -30.40 -0.77 -10.92
C ALA A 438 -29.40 -1.74 -11.60
N THR A 439 -29.84 -2.98 -11.80
CA THR A 439 -29.06 -4.04 -12.44
C THR A 439 -29.70 -4.53 -13.73
N GLN A 440 -28.90 -4.99 -14.67
CA GLN A 440 -29.34 -5.67 -15.90
C GLN A 440 -28.30 -6.66 -16.38
N ASP A 441 -28.72 -7.60 -17.23
CA ASP A 441 -27.82 -8.58 -17.88
C ASP A 441 -27.58 -8.21 -19.34
N SER A 442 -26.36 -8.42 -19.85
CA SER A 442 -25.99 -8.27 -21.24
C SER A 442 -25.38 -9.57 -21.77
N GLU A 443 -26.04 -10.20 -22.74
CA GLU A 443 -25.63 -11.51 -23.25
C GLU A 443 -24.54 -11.46 -24.33
N PHE A 444 -24.37 -10.32 -25.02
CA PHE A 444 -23.53 -10.20 -26.22
C PHE A 444 -22.35 -9.22 -26.08
N ALA A 445 -22.05 -8.74 -24.90
CA ALA A 445 -20.96 -7.78 -24.71
C ALA A 445 -19.60 -8.52 -24.63
N GLY A 446 -18.63 -8.00 -25.37
CA GLY A 446 -17.23 -8.42 -25.23
C GLY A 446 -16.60 -7.91 -23.94
N SER A 447 -15.42 -8.43 -23.59
CA SER A 447 -14.67 -8.01 -22.40
C SER A 447 -14.22 -6.55 -22.48
N LEU A 448 -14.76 -5.72 -21.60
CA LEU A 448 -14.32 -4.33 -21.43
C LEU A 448 -12.95 -4.25 -20.73
N PHE A 449 -12.68 -5.18 -19.85
CA PHE A 449 -11.42 -5.25 -19.13
C PHE A 449 -10.24 -5.56 -20.07
N HIS A 450 -10.39 -6.48 -21.00
CA HIS A 450 -9.36 -6.75 -22.01
C HIS A 450 -9.19 -5.59 -23.00
N ALA A 451 -10.27 -4.88 -23.32
CA ALA A 451 -10.24 -3.75 -24.23
C ALA A 451 -9.75 -2.44 -23.59
N ILE A 452 -9.48 -2.41 -22.28
CA ILE A 452 -9.22 -1.16 -21.53
C ILE A 452 -8.02 -0.38 -22.08
N ASN A 453 -7.00 -1.05 -22.61
CA ASN A 453 -5.79 -0.42 -23.15
C ASN A 453 -5.89 -0.08 -24.63
N THR A 454 -7.02 -0.35 -25.29
CA THR A 454 -7.21 -0.02 -26.71
C THR A 454 -7.52 1.48 -26.85
N PRO A 455 -7.14 2.11 -27.99
CA PRO A 455 -7.43 3.52 -28.24
C PRO A 455 -8.93 3.85 -28.26
N LEU A 456 -9.79 2.87 -28.54
CA LEU A 456 -11.24 3.02 -28.63
C LEU A 456 -11.96 2.78 -27.29
N SER A 457 -11.23 2.50 -26.22
CA SER A 457 -11.83 2.23 -24.93
C SER A 457 -12.58 3.45 -24.37
N THR A 458 -13.87 3.25 -24.07
CA THR A 458 -14.72 4.23 -23.40
C THR A 458 -14.51 4.23 -21.88
N VAL A 459 -13.87 3.17 -21.33
CA VAL A 459 -13.68 2.97 -19.88
C VAL A 459 -12.73 4.01 -19.31
N ASN A 460 -13.21 4.74 -18.32
CA ASN A 460 -12.48 5.74 -17.53
C ASN A 460 -12.26 5.28 -16.08
N LEU A 461 -13.06 4.32 -15.61
CA LEU A 461 -13.05 3.81 -14.24
C LEU A 461 -12.95 2.28 -14.24
N LEU A 462 -12.01 1.75 -13.45
CA LEU A 462 -11.87 0.32 -13.21
C LEU A 462 -11.99 0.06 -11.70
N ILE A 463 -12.93 -0.79 -11.31
CA ILE A 463 -13.10 -1.20 -9.92
C ILE A 463 -12.79 -2.69 -9.80
N GLY A 464 -12.05 -3.07 -8.76
CA GLY A 464 -11.78 -4.49 -8.60
C GLY A 464 -11.14 -4.89 -7.29
N SER A 465 -10.88 -6.21 -7.21
CA SER A 465 -10.26 -6.83 -6.07
C SER A 465 -8.74 -6.79 -6.15
N LYS A 466 -8.08 -7.27 -5.09
CA LYS A 466 -6.62 -7.48 -5.01
C LYS A 466 -6.00 -8.22 -6.20
N LYS A 467 -6.78 -8.97 -6.99
CA LYS A 467 -6.29 -9.66 -8.19
C LYS A 467 -5.71 -8.72 -9.25
N PHE A 468 -6.04 -7.41 -9.22
CA PHE A 468 -5.38 -6.42 -10.09
C PHE A 468 -3.92 -6.15 -9.74
N THR A 469 -3.50 -6.51 -8.55
CA THR A 469 -2.09 -6.37 -8.18
C THR A 469 -1.19 -7.32 -8.96
N GLU A 470 -1.77 -8.36 -9.56
CA GLU A 470 -1.05 -9.43 -10.22
C GLU A 470 -1.59 -9.70 -11.63
N GLY A 471 -0.70 -9.75 -12.62
CA GLY A 471 -1.05 -10.14 -13.99
C GLY A 471 -1.74 -9.08 -14.87
N TRP A 472 -1.97 -7.84 -14.35
CA TRP A 472 -2.56 -6.76 -15.12
C TRP A 472 -1.57 -5.62 -15.35
N ASN A 473 -1.61 -5.01 -16.52
CA ASN A 473 -0.70 -3.93 -16.90
C ASN A 473 -1.43 -2.84 -17.70
N SER A 474 -1.28 -1.59 -17.28
CA SER A 474 -1.77 -0.44 -18.02
C SER A 474 -0.90 0.79 -17.77
N TRP A 475 -0.57 1.53 -18.82
CA TRP A 475 0.12 2.82 -18.74
C TRP A 475 -0.83 3.98 -18.46
N ARG A 476 -2.15 3.71 -18.51
CA ARG A 476 -3.21 4.69 -18.34
C ARG A 476 -3.45 5.10 -16.89
N VAL A 477 -3.02 4.29 -15.91
CA VAL A 477 -3.31 4.55 -14.49
C VAL A 477 -2.77 5.91 -14.08
N SER A 478 -3.65 6.78 -13.65
CA SER A 478 -3.33 8.16 -13.23
C SER A 478 -3.93 8.54 -11.87
N THR A 479 -4.98 7.83 -11.47
CA THR A 479 -5.63 8.00 -10.17
C THR A 479 -5.95 6.63 -9.58
N MET A 480 -5.70 6.47 -8.26
CA MET A 480 -5.94 5.24 -7.51
C MET A 480 -6.77 5.53 -6.27
N GLY A 481 -7.88 4.83 -6.11
CA GLY A 481 -8.65 4.80 -4.87
C GLY A 481 -8.38 3.50 -4.10
N LEU A 482 -8.01 3.59 -2.84
CA LEU A 482 -7.68 2.45 -1.99
C LEU A 482 -8.61 2.44 -0.77
N MET A 483 -9.47 1.43 -0.66
CA MET A 483 -10.48 1.35 0.40
C MET A 483 -10.24 0.18 1.33
N ASN A 484 -10.33 0.43 2.64
CA ASN A 484 -10.24 -0.58 3.70
C ASN A 484 -9.08 -1.58 3.52
N VAL A 485 -7.96 -1.10 3.01
CA VAL A 485 -6.76 -1.91 2.83
C VAL A 485 -6.01 -1.97 4.16
N GLY A 486 -5.88 -3.18 4.72
CA GLY A 486 -5.32 -3.41 6.05
C GLY A 486 -3.79 -3.42 6.09
N GLN A 487 -3.23 -3.45 7.28
CA GLN A 487 -1.78 -3.45 7.54
C GLN A 487 -1.04 -4.66 6.95
N THR A 488 -1.69 -5.80 6.79
CA THR A 488 -1.06 -7.03 6.24
C THR A 488 -0.89 -7.01 4.73
N GLU A 489 -1.32 -5.97 4.04
CA GLU A 489 -1.41 -5.89 2.58
C GLU A 489 -0.36 -4.96 1.96
N GLY A 490 0.63 -4.51 2.74
CA GLY A 490 1.61 -3.51 2.33
C GLY A 490 2.37 -3.82 1.03
N SER A 491 2.84 -5.07 0.84
CA SER A 491 3.56 -5.46 -0.37
C SER A 491 2.71 -5.38 -1.64
N GLN A 492 1.42 -5.69 -1.54
CA GLN A 492 0.49 -5.61 -2.68
C GLN A 492 0.23 -4.14 -3.07
N ILE A 493 0.13 -3.25 -2.09
CA ILE A 493 -0.04 -1.81 -2.34
C ILE A 493 1.19 -1.23 -3.04
N ILE A 494 2.38 -1.64 -2.65
CA ILE A 494 3.64 -1.21 -3.28
C ILE A 494 3.70 -1.68 -4.73
N GLN A 495 3.29 -2.91 -5.02
CA GLN A 495 3.19 -3.41 -6.39
C GLN A 495 2.18 -2.60 -7.22
N LEU A 496 1.02 -2.27 -6.62
CA LEU A 496 -0.01 -1.45 -7.26
C LEU A 496 0.51 -0.02 -7.52
N PHE A 497 1.13 0.60 -6.52
CA PHE A 497 1.82 1.87 -6.64
C PHE A 497 2.85 1.85 -7.78
N GLY A 498 3.72 0.85 -7.78
CA GLY A 498 4.72 0.67 -8.83
C GLY A 498 4.13 0.50 -10.24
N ARG A 499 2.88 0.01 -10.37
CA ARG A 499 2.15 0.00 -11.66
C ARG A 499 1.60 1.38 -12.01
N GLY A 500 1.10 2.12 -11.03
CA GLY A 500 0.55 3.46 -11.22
C GLY A 500 1.58 4.51 -11.62
N VAL A 501 2.82 4.40 -11.11
CA VAL A 501 3.91 5.32 -11.43
C VAL A 501 4.59 5.05 -12.77
N ARG A 502 4.21 4.01 -13.50
CA ARG A 502 4.76 3.73 -14.84
C ARG A 502 4.46 4.87 -15.80
N PHE A 503 5.48 5.23 -16.55
CA PHE A 503 5.42 6.36 -17.48
C PHE A 503 6.28 6.10 -18.71
N LYS A 504 5.80 6.46 -19.91
CA LYS A 504 6.55 6.30 -21.16
C LYS A 504 7.51 7.45 -21.40
N GLY A 505 7.03 8.69 -21.20
CA GLY A 505 7.80 9.90 -21.36
C GLY A 505 8.16 10.26 -22.82
N TYR A 506 8.80 11.40 -22.97
CA TYR A 506 9.27 11.85 -24.27
C TYR A 506 10.23 10.84 -24.90
N GLY A 507 9.97 10.46 -26.15
CA GLY A 507 10.80 9.50 -26.88
C GLY A 507 11.00 8.16 -26.19
N LEU A 508 10.03 7.70 -25.36
CA LEU A 508 10.14 6.48 -24.53
C LEU A 508 11.32 6.55 -23.53
N SER A 509 11.65 7.76 -23.07
CA SER A 509 12.69 7.96 -22.05
C SER A 509 12.37 7.34 -20.71
N LEU A 510 11.10 7.08 -20.41
CA LEU A 510 10.52 6.69 -19.12
C LEU A 510 10.60 7.81 -18.06
N LYS A 511 11.10 8.99 -18.42
CA LYS A 511 11.32 10.13 -17.52
C LYS A 511 10.19 11.16 -17.61
N ARG A 512 9.92 11.80 -16.46
CA ARG A 512 9.08 13.01 -16.42
C ARG A 512 9.68 14.10 -17.30
N SER A 513 8.85 14.93 -17.92
CA SER A 513 9.28 15.99 -18.83
C SER A 513 10.27 16.98 -18.21
N GLY A 514 10.13 17.28 -16.92
CA GLY A 514 11.07 18.14 -16.19
C GLY A 514 12.42 17.51 -15.88
N LYS A 515 12.59 16.19 -16.09
CA LYS A 515 13.84 15.43 -15.89
C LYS A 515 14.36 14.77 -17.17
N ALA A 516 13.57 14.82 -18.24
CA ALA A 516 13.98 14.37 -19.57
C ALA A 516 14.85 15.43 -20.26
N GLN A 517 15.83 14.99 -21.02
CA GLN A 517 16.54 15.86 -21.96
C GLN A 517 15.65 16.04 -23.20
N LEU A 518 15.04 17.20 -23.33
CA LEU A 518 14.25 17.57 -24.49
C LEU A 518 15.14 18.23 -25.55
N PRO A 519 14.88 18.00 -26.85
CA PRO A 519 15.51 18.79 -27.92
C PRO A 519 15.13 20.29 -27.81
N ASP A 520 15.99 21.15 -28.30
CA ASP A 520 15.81 22.60 -28.20
C ASP A 520 14.53 23.13 -28.89
N ASP A 521 13.98 22.37 -29.84
CA ASP A 521 12.75 22.67 -30.56
C ASP A 521 11.49 22.09 -29.93
N VAL A 522 11.61 21.40 -28.78
CA VAL A 522 10.48 20.78 -28.06
C VAL A 522 10.21 21.51 -26.76
N GLU A 523 9.15 22.28 -26.73
CA GLU A 523 8.68 22.94 -25.51
C GLU A 523 7.90 22.00 -24.62
N ARG A 524 8.08 22.15 -23.31
CA ARG A 524 7.31 21.43 -22.30
C ARG A 524 5.87 21.98 -22.27
N PRO A 525 4.84 21.17 -22.56
CA PRO A 525 3.45 21.64 -22.55
C PRO A 525 3.02 22.15 -21.17
N LYS A 526 2.16 23.16 -21.16
CA LYS A 526 1.58 23.68 -19.92
C LYS A 526 0.79 22.60 -19.20
N HIS A 527 0.86 22.57 -17.87
CA HIS A 527 0.13 21.62 -17.01
C HIS A 527 0.43 20.13 -17.25
N ILE A 528 1.47 19.77 -18.00
CA ILE A 528 1.83 18.37 -18.24
C ILE A 528 2.10 17.62 -16.93
N ASP A 529 2.59 18.31 -15.90
CA ASP A 529 2.84 17.79 -14.56
C ASP A 529 1.59 17.18 -13.93
N VAL A 530 0.38 17.67 -14.25
CA VAL A 530 -0.89 17.08 -13.81
C VAL A 530 -1.05 15.64 -14.34
N LEU A 531 -0.64 15.40 -15.59
CA LEU A 531 -0.70 14.08 -16.23
C LEU A 531 0.52 13.18 -15.88
N GLU A 532 1.61 13.80 -15.47
CA GLU A 532 2.83 13.14 -14.98
C GLU A 532 2.76 12.79 -13.48
N THR A 533 1.62 13.06 -12.81
CA THR A 533 1.41 12.79 -11.39
C THR A 533 0.37 11.70 -11.18
N LEU A 534 0.73 10.69 -10.38
CA LEU A 534 -0.19 9.69 -9.86
C LEU A 534 -0.88 10.23 -8.61
N SER A 535 -2.21 10.32 -8.63
CA SER A 535 -3.01 10.70 -7.48
C SER A 535 -3.51 9.45 -6.73
N ILE A 536 -3.15 9.30 -5.46
CA ILE A 536 -3.58 8.17 -4.63
C ILE A 536 -4.49 8.69 -3.53
N PHE A 537 -5.67 8.11 -3.44
CA PHE A 537 -6.70 8.46 -2.47
C PHE A 537 -7.02 7.25 -1.60
N GLY A 538 -6.66 7.31 -0.33
CA GLY A 538 -7.00 6.30 0.67
C GLY A 538 -8.29 6.64 1.40
N ILE A 539 -9.11 5.64 1.65
CA ILE A 539 -10.32 5.74 2.48
C ILE A 539 -10.23 4.64 3.53
N ARG A 540 -10.10 5.01 4.79
CA ARG A 540 -9.89 4.09 5.92
C ARG A 540 -8.74 3.10 5.65
N ALA A 541 -7.68 3.60 5.03
CA ALA A 541 -6.55 2.79 4.62
C ALA A 541 -5.50 2.73 5.72
N GLY A 542 -5.55 1.69 6.56
CA GLY A 542 -4.66 1.51 7.70
C GLY A 542 -3.19 1.23 7.35
N TYR A 543 -2.90 1.01 6.06
CA TYR A 543 -1.53 0.75 5.57
C TYR A 543 -0.68 2.02 5.38
N MET A 544 -1.27 3.21 5.50
CA MET A 544 -0.57 4.48 5.18
C MET A 544 0.72 4.69 5.97
N ALA A 545 0.75 4.25 7.22
CA ALA A 545 1.98 4.28 8.02
C ALA A 545 3.07 3.38 7.40
N GLN A 546 2.72 2.15 7.04
CA GLN A 546 3.65 1.20 6.40
C GLN A 546 4.08 1.65 5.01
N PHE A 547 3.20 2.30 4.27
CA PHE A 547 3.55 2.87 2.97
C PHE A 547 4.47 4.07 3.10
N ARG A 548 4.28 4.90 4.11
CA ARG A 548 5.22 5.95 4.48
C ARG A 548 6.57 5.37 4.86
N ASP A 549 6.58 4.38 5.75
CA ASP A 549 7.80 3.68 6.16
C ASP A 549 8.53 3.08 4.95
N PHE A 550 7.80 2.51 3.98
CA PHE A 550 8.37 2.04 2.72
C PHE A 550 9.00 3.18 1.90
N LEU A 551 8.31 4.31 1.74
CA LEU A 551 8.86 5.44 1.00
C LEU A 551 10.09 6.02 1.69
N GLU A 552 10.11 6.07 3.02
CA GLU A 552 11.26 6.48 3.84
C GLU A 552 12.43 5.50 3.70
N GLU A 553 12.17 4.19 3.76
CA GLU A 553 13.17 3.14 3.55
C GLU A 553 13.78 3.18 2.14
N GLU A 554 12.98 3.51 1.14
CA GLU A 554 13.43 3.77 -0.22
C GLU A 554 14.12 5.16 -0.36
N GLY A 555 14.27 5.93 0.73
CA GLY A 555 14.92 7.24 0.73
C GLY A 555 14.19 8.29 -0.10
N LEU A 556 12.86 8.15 -0.24
CA LEU A 556 12.04 9.11 -0.96
C LEU A 556 11.60 10.24 -0.03
N PRO A 557 11.48 11.47 -0.53
CA PRO A 557 11.04 12.59 0.28
C PRO A 557 9.59 12.36 0.74
N VAL A 558 9.44 11.96 1.97
CA VAL A 558 8.22 12.11 2.74
C VAL A 558 8.30 13.48 3.40
N ASN A 559 7.25 14.22 3.42
CA ASN A 559 7.11 15.64 3.82
C ASN A 559 7.81 16.11 5.12
N ASP A 560 8.77 15.38 5.65
CA ASP A 560 9.59 15.75 6.79
C ASP A 560 11.06 15.74 6.37
N ASP A 561 11.64 16.93 6.21
CA ASP A 561 13.09 17.14 6.06
C ASP A 561 13.83 16.84 7.39
N ARG A 562 13.42 15.78 8.10
CA ARG A 562 14.05 15.36 9.35
C ARG A 562 15.02 14.24 9.05
N GLU A 563 16.29 14.49 9.25
CA GLU A 563 17.32 13.47 9.29
C GLU A 563 17.43 12.92 10.71
N GLU A 564 17.28 11.63 10.90
CA GLU A 564 17.48 10.97 12.18
C GLU A 564 18.97 10.69 12.38
N PHE A 565 19.57 11.38 13.35
CA PHE A 565 20.94 11.12 13.77
C PHE A 565 20.96 10.31 15.07
N MET A 566 21.63 9.18 15.09
CA MET A 566 21.92 8.45 16.31
C MET A 566 23.15 9.04 16.98
N LEU A 567 22.93 9.84 18.02
CA LEU A 567 24.02 10.31 18.85
C LEU A 567 24.47 9.17 19.78
N PRO A 568 25.76 8.76 19.71
CA PRO A 568 26.27 7.79 20.67
C PRO A 568 26.23 8.37 22.09
N ILE A 569 25.63 7.64 23.02
CA ILE A 569 25.64 8.01 24.43
C ILE A 569 26.92 7.46 25.05
N ILE A 570 27.83 8.35 25.44
CA ILE A 570 28.97 7.98 26.25
C ILE A 570 28.51 7.84 27.70
N LYS A 571 28.55 6.61 28.20
CA LYS A 571 28.16 6.28 29.58
C LYS A 571 29.19 6.85 30.55
N ASN A 572 29.04 8.08 30.94
CA ASN A 572 29.90 8.69 31.98
C ASN A 572 29.10 8.83 33.28
N LEU A 573 29.02 7.75 34.04
CA LEU A 573 28.32 7.76 35.34
C LEU A 573 29.08 8.49 36.42
N GLY A 574 30.38 8.77 36.24
CA GLY A 574 31.23 9.45 37.20
C GLY A 574 31.20 8.77 38.58
N THR A 575 31.34 9.58 39.65
CA THR A 575 31.22 9.12 41.03
C THR A 575 29.78 9.15 41.55
N GLN A 576 28.85 9.76 40.79
CA GLN A 576 27.42 9.83 41.18
C GLN A 576 26.68 8.61 40.63
N LYS A 577 26.02 7.89 41.53
CA LYS A 577 25.18 6.76 41.18
C LYS A 577 23.86 7.24 40.59
N LEU A 578 23.60 6.96 39.36
CA LEU A 578 22.28 7.18 38.75
C LEU A 578 21.27 6.16 39.28
N LYS A 579 20.05 6.61 39.48
CA LYS A 579 18.95 5.79 40.02
C LYS A 579 17.77 5.87 39.06
N MET A 580 17.18 4.71 38.78
CA MET A 580 15.88 4.63 38.10
C MET A 580 14.78 4.37 39.14
N ILE A 581 13.56 4.78 38.80
CA ILE A 581 12.36 4.47 39.59
C ILE A 581 11.73 3.21 38.97
N ARG A 582 11.45 2.21 39.80
CA ARG A 582 10.73 1.00 39.42
C ARG A 582 9.71 0.60 40.45
N LEU A 583 8.79 -0.27 40.08
CA LEU A 583 7.89 -0.93 41.03
C LEU A 583 8.67 -1.95 41.87
N LYS A 584 8.37 -2.04 43.19
CA LYS A 584 8.97 -3.05 44.08
C LYS A 584 8.77 -4.45 43.53
N ASN A 585 9.78 -5.31 43.61
CA ASN A 585 9.71 -6.72 43.13
C ASN A 585 8.63 -7.54 43.84
N THR A 586 8.22 -7.12 45.04
CA THR A 586 7.16 -7.76 45.82
C THR A 586 6.27 -6.72 46.46
N ILE A 587 4.96 -6.93 46.38
CA ILE A 587 3.94 -6.12 47.07
C ILE A 587 3.07 -7.07 47.88
N ASN A 588 2.96 -6.85 49.15
CA ASN A 588 2.21 -7.73 50.09
C ASN A 588 2.63 -9.22 50.00
N GLY A 589 3.91 -9.50 49.77
CA GLY A 589 4.44 -10.86 49.66
C GLY A 589 4.23 -11.53 48.29
N VAL A 590 3.64 -10.85 47.31
CA VAL A 590 3.40 -11.36 45.95
C VAL A 590 4.36 -10.68 44.98
N SER A 591 5.02 -11.49 44.10
CA SER A 591 5.94 -10.99 43.07
C SER A 591 5.20 -10.12 42.04
N THR A 592 5.85 -9.00 41.65
CA THR A 592 5.37 -8.09 40.61
C THR A 592 5.95 -8.41 39.23
N GLU A 593 6.84 -9.40 39.11
CA GLU A 593 7.53 -9.75 37.85
C GLU A 593 6.64 -10.38 36.79
N PHE A 594 5.49 -10.94 37.18
CA PHE A 594 4.60 -11.68 36.28
C PHE A 594 3.37 -10.85 35.90
N GLY A 595 3.45 -10.14 34.78
CA GLY A 595 2.33 -9.39 34.22
C GLY A 595 2.06 -8.06 34.94
N ASP A 596 0.94 -7.40 34.61
CA ASP A 596 0.58 -6.10 35.18
C ASP A 596 0.17 -6.24 36.66
N ALA A 597 1.01 -5.72 37.55
CA ALA A 597 0.80 -5.83 38.99
C ALA A 597 -0.49 -5.14 39.45
N PHE A 598 -0.87 -4.02 38.86
CA PHE A 598 -2.12 -3.32 39.20
C PHE A 598 -3.36 -4.17 38.90
N ARG A 599 -3.37 -4.91 37.78
CA ARG A 599 -4.48 -5.77 37.42
C ARG A 599 -4.68 -6.93 38.40
N ARG A 600 -3.59 -7.43 38.97
CA ARG A 600 -3.61 -8.60 39.88
C ARG A 600 -3.77 -8.24 41.35
N LEU A 601 -3.15 -7.15 41.77
CA LEU A 601 -2.98 -6.80 43.18
C LEU A 601 -3.66 -5.47 43.54
N GLY A 602 -4.01 -4.65 42.55
CA GLY A 602 -4.66 -3.38 42.76
C GLY A 602 -6.15 -3.47 43.07
N PRO A 603 -6.76 -2.38 43.46
CA PRO A 603 -8.20 -2.30 43.70
C PRO A 603 -8.96 -2.45 42.36
N ILE A 604 -10.26 -2.64 42.45
CA ILE A 604 -11.19 -2.68 41.33
C ILE A 604 -11.94 -1.34 41.28
N PRO A 605 -11.41 -0.30 40.61
CA PRO A 605 -12.08 0.98 40.53
C PRO A 605 -13.36 0.88 39.70
N THR A 606 -14.37 1.66 40.05
CA THR A 606 -15.57 1.84 39.22
C THR A 606 -15.45 3.12 38.42
N LEU A 607 -15.67 3.04 37.10
CA LEU A 607 -15.57 4.20 36.22
C LEU A 607 -16.53 5.30 36.70
N SER A 608 -15.97 6.42 37.09
CA SER A 608 -16.72 7.58 37.56
C SER A 608 -15.89 8.85 37.38
N LYS A 609 -16.55 9.97 37.35
CA LYS A 609 -15.85 11.25 37.43
C LYS A 609 -15.15 11.35 38.79
N PRO A 610 -13.90 11.86 38.85
CA PRO A 610 -13.23 12.16 40.14
C PRO A 610 -14.02 13.16 40.98
N ASP A 611 -14.04 12.95 42.26
CA ASP A 611 -14.74 13.81 43.22
C ASP A 611 -14.15 15.24 43.22
N PRO A 612 -14.91 16.27 42.81
CA PRO A 612 -14.40 17.64 42.71
C PRO A 612 -14.01 18.25 44.06
N ALA A 613 -14.43 17.64 45.16
CA ALA A 613 -14.04 18.08 46.51
C ALA A 613 -12.61 17.69 46.87
N LYS A 614 -11.96 16.82 46.11
CA LYS A 614 -10.57 16.41 46.31
C LYS A 614 -9.65 17.22 45.40
N GLU A 615 -8.60 17.82 45.98
CA GLU A 615 -7.62 18.63 45.25
C GLU A 615 -6.95 17.82 44.11
N GLU A 616 -6.65 16.55 44.35
CA GLU A 616 -6.11 15.59 43.37
C GLU A 616 -7.05 15.38 42.16
N ALA A 617 -8.36 15.38 42.40
CA ALA A 617 -9.36 15.23 41.32
C ALA A 617 -9.38 16.45 40.41
N THR A 618 -9.21 17.67 40.96
CA THR A 618 -9.14 18.89 40.16
C THR A 618 -7.88 18.93 39.29
N ALA A 619 -6.72 18.57 39.86
CA ALA A 619 -5.46 18.46 39.10
C ALA A 619 -5.53 17.39 38.00
N TYR A 620 -6.19 16.28 38.30
CA TYR A 620 -6.43 15.23 37.27
C TYR A 620 -7.26 15.76 36.12
N LEU A 621 -8.40 16.39 36.37
CA LEU A 621 -9.29 16.92 35.34
C LEU A 621 -8.62 18.00 34.47
N GLN A 622 -7.87 18.90 35.09
CA GLN A 622 -7.13 19.93 34.36
C GLN A 622 -6.04 19.37 33.46
N LYS A 623 -5.34 18.35 33.94
CA LYS A 623 -4.22 17.73 33.19
C LYS A 623 -4.65 16.71 32.13
N ASN A 624 -5.78 16.03 32.36
CA ASN A 624 -6.22 14.89 31.57
C ASN A 624 -7.60 15.15 30.91
N GLN A 625 -7.97 16.41 30.69
CA GLN A 625 -9.19 16.72 29.94
C GLN A 625 -9.15 16.00 28.57
N VAL A 626 -10.21 15.28 28.25
CA VAL A 626 -10.32 14.57 26.99
C VAL A 626 -10.60 15.55 25.87
N VAL A 627 -9.69 15.68 24.93
CA VAL A 627 -9.92 16.45 23.71
C VAL A 627 -10.29 15.48 22.59
N LEU A 628 -11.49 15.60 22.06
CA LEU A 628 -11.93 14.88 20.88
C LEU A 628 -12.07 15.85 19.72
N ASN A 629 -11.23 15.67 18.73
CA ASN A 629 -11.30 16.42 17.50
C ASN A 629 -12.05 15.60 16.46
N TRP A 630 -13.26 16.07 16.09
CA TRP A 630 -14.15 15.45 15.11
C TRP A 630 -14.05 16.07 13.74
N TYR A 631 -13.14 17.03 13.54
CA TYR A 631 -12.80 17.50 12.21
C TYR A 631 -12.05 16.42 11.42
N PRO A 632 -12.21 16.36 10.10
CA PRO A 632 -11.55 15.35 9.28
C PRO A 632 -10.02 15.39 9.46
N LYS A 633 -9.45 14.22 9.73
CA LYS A 633 -7.99 14.06 9.75
C LYS A 633 -7.57 13.50 8.40
N ILE A 634 -6.87 14.31 7.63
CA ILE A 634 -6.40 13.92 6.31
C ILE A 634 -4.87 14.05 6.30
N GLN A 635 -4.21 12.95 5.94
CA GLN A 635 -2.76 12.91 5.77
C GLN A 635 -2.42 13.23 4.32
N ALA A 636 -1.54 14.20 4.08
CA ALA A 636 -1.12 14.60 2.75
C ALA A 636 0.40 14.43 2.58
N MET A 637 0.81 13.76 1.51
CA MET A 637 2.21 13.59 1.12
C MET A 637 2.40 13.98 -0.35
N LYS A 638 3.48 14.70 -0.65
CA LYS A 638 3.89 15.08 -2.01
C LYS A 638 5.35 14.75 -2.24
N SER A 639 5.67 14.30 -3.45
CA SER A 639 7.03 13.99 -3.87
C SER A 639 7.93 15.20 -4.11
N GLY A 640 7.38 16.39 -4.18
CA GLY A 640 8.07 17.62 -4.63
C GLY A 640 8.09 18.81 -3.66
N GLY A 641 7.99 18.60 -2.31
CA GLY A 641 8.11 19.70 -1.32
C GLY A 641 6.84 20.54 -1.09
N ILE A 642 6.90 21.36 -0.07
CA ILE A 642 5.90 22.16 0.65
C ILE A 642 4.72 22.66 -0.18
N ALA A 643 3.50 22.26 0.19
CA ALA A 643 2.28 22.93 -0.21
C ALA A 643 2.11 24.21 0.62
N GLY A 644 2.24 25.35 0.00
CA GLY A 644 2.05 26.64 0.64
C GLY A 644 0.59 26.94 0.99
N GLY A 645 0.41 27.78 2.00
CA GLY A 645 -0.83 28.47 2.33
C GLY A 645 -1.56 27.90 3.54
N ASP A 646 -1.15 28.35 4.72
CA ASP A 646 -1.90 28.15 5.96
C ASP A 646 -2.93 29.28 6.11
N VAL A 647 -4.21 28.91 6.16
CA VAL A 647 -5.26 29.78 6.70
C VAL A 647 -5.71 29.09 8.00
N GLU A 648 -5.36 29.67 9.14
CA GLU A 648 -5.80 29.19 10.45
C GLU A 648 -7.29 29.49 10.63
N ALA A 649 -8.14 28.47 10.56
CA ALA A 649 -9.51 28.55 11.03
C ALA A 649 -9.58 28.06 12.49
N VAL A 650 -10.18 28.85 13.36
CA VAL A 650 -10.38 28.44 14.77
C VAL A 650 -11.46 27.35 14.78
N PRO A 651 -11.16 26.13 15.27
CA PRO A 651 -12.15 25.06 15.33
C PRO A 651 -13.27 25.41 16.30
N ASN A 652 -14.51 25.09 15.91
CA ASN A 652 -15.67 25.26 16.79
C ASN A 652 -15.56 24.29 17.98
N GLN A 653 -15.68 24.82 19.19
CA GLN A 653 -15.71 24.06 20.45
C GLN A 653 -17.13 23.90 20.92
N ALA A 654 -17.56 22.69 21.20
CA ALA A 654 -18.91 22.38 21.61
C ALA A 654 -18.98 21.22 22.62
N HIS A 655 -20.18 20.88 23.07
CA HIS A 655 -20.46 19.77 23.98
C HIS A 655 -21.77 19.09 23.57
N LEU A 656 -21.90 17.80 23.87
CA LEU A 656 -23.18 17.12 23.81
C LEU A 656 -24.09 17.68 24.90
N ASN A 657 -25.19 18.31 24.53
CA ASN A 657 -26.17 18.86 25.47
C ASN A 657 -27.22 17.82 25.85
N ALA A 658 -28.11 18.15 26.79
CA ALA A 658 -29.14 17.25 27.28
C ALA A 658 -30.05 16.69 26.19
N ARG A 659 -30.28 17.44 25.06
CA ARG A 659 -31.07 16.95 23.92
C ARG A 659 -30.38 15.81 23.20
N HIS A 660 -29.07 15.96 22.92
CA HIS A 660 -28.29 14.90 22.29
C HIS A 660 -28.26 13.65 23.17
N ILE A 661 -28.00 13.82 24.47
CA ILE A 661 -27.91 12.73 25.46
C ILE A 661 -29.22 11.96 25.56
N ALA A 662 -30.37 12.63 25.44
CA ALA A 662 -31.68 11.99 25.50
C ALA A 662 -31.97 11.00 24.36
N PHE A 663 -31.25 11.08 23.24
CA PHE A 663 -31.41 10.18 22.09
C PHE A 663 -30.39 9.02 22.13
N LEU A 664 -29.38 9.02 23.05
CA LEU A 664 -28.35 8.00 23.08
C LEU A 664 -28.88 6.66 23.61
N ASN A 665 -28.43 5.57 22.99
CA ASN A 665 -28.67 4.23 23.48
C ASN A 665 -27.60 3.83 24.50
N PHE A 666 -27.91 3.98 25.80
CA PHE A 666 -26.96 3.71 26.87
C PHE A 666 -26.60 2.23 27.02
N ASP A 667 -27.49 1.30 26.66
CA ASP A 667 -27.17 -0.12 26.68
C ASP A 667 -26.11 -0.45 25.63
N ARG A 668 -26.24 0.12 24.44
CA ARG A 668 -25.22 -0.01 23.38
C ARG A 668 -23.88 0.60 23.82
N LEU A 669 -23.89 1.81 24.38
CA LEU A 669 -22.67 2.44 24.88
C LEU A 669 -21.98 1.61 25.97
N TYR A 670 -22.77 1.03 26.89
CA TYR A 670 -22.27 0.16 27.93
C TYR A 670 -21.61 -1.10 27.36
N PHE A 671 -22.26 -1.82 26.46
CA PHE A 671 -21.71 -3.04 25.86
C PHE A 671 -20.46 -2.75 25.02
N GLU A 672 -20.43 -1.68 24.25
CA GLU A 672 -19.25 -1.30 23.47
C GLU A 672 -18.07 -0.87 24.37
N LEU A 673 -18.34 -0.26 25.52
CA LEU A 673 -17.31 0.10 26.49
C LEU A 673 -16.79 -1.13 27.27
N GLU A 674 -17.67 -2.11 27.59
CA GLU A 674 -17.27 -3.40 28.15
C GLU A 674 -16.39 -4.20 27.17
N ARG A 675 -16.75 -4.17 25.88
CA ARG A 675 -15.91 -4.77 24.82
C ARG A 675 -14.55 -4.10 24.75
N PHE A 676 -14.48 -2.77 24.74
CA PHE A 676 -13.23 -2.03 24.76
C PHE A 676 -12.36 -2.36 25.97
N LYS A 677 -12.96 -2.46 27.16
CA LYS A 677 -12.32 -2.89 28.40
C LYS A 677 -11.74 -4.30 28.25
N ALA A 678 -12.50 -5.23 27.70
CA ALA A 678 -12.07 -6.61 27.47
C ALA A 678 -10.90 -6.72 26.50
N GLU A 679 -10.93 -5.96 25.39
CA GLU A 679 -9.84 -5.85 24.40
C GLU A 679 -8.53 -5.35 25.02
N ARG A 680 -8.60 -4.46 26.04
CA ARG A 680 -7.45 -3.94 26.79
C ARG A 680 -7.04 -4.83 27.96
N GLY A 681 -7.81 -5.89 28.26
CA GLY A 681 -7.58 -6.78 29.39
C GLY A 681 -7.73 -6.09 30.78
N TRP A 682 -8.59 -5.06 30.89
CA TRP A 682 -8.83 -4.34 32.15
C TRP A 682 -9.92 -4.98 32.99
N TYR A 683 -9.76 -6.26 33.32
CA TYR A 683 -10.76 -7.00 34.10
C TYR A 683 -10.96 -6.53 35.54
N ASN A 684 -10.02 -5.71 36.07
CA ASN A 684 -10.17 -5.06 37.36
C ASN A 684 -10.78 -3.66 37.28
N LEU A 685 -11.56 -3.34 36.26
CA LEU A 685 -12.33 -2.10 36.11
C LEU A 685 -13.82 -2.40 36.08
N ASN A 686 -14.62 -1.77 36.95
CA ASN A 686 -16.08 -1.84 36.91
C ASN A 686 -16.68 -0.74 36.06
N LEU A 687 -17.65 -1.09 35.23
CA LEU A 687 -18.49 -0.17 34.46
C LEU A 687 -19.95 -0.30 34.91
N SER A 688 -20.72 0.79 34.81
CA SER A 688 -22.17 0.75 35.03
C SER A 688 -22.87 1.71 34.09
N ALA A 689 -24.05 1.32 33.60
CA ALA A 689 -24.87 2.18 32.70
C ALA A 689 -25.22 3.51 33.37
N ALA A 690 -25.55 3.48 34.67
CA ALA A 690 -25.83 4.69 35.45
C ALA A 690 -24.60 5.61 35.60
N GLY A 691 -23.41 5.02 35.76
CA GLY A 691 -22.12 5.77 35.79
C GLY A 691 -21.83 6.43 34.46
N ILE A 692 -22.05 5.72 33.35
CA ILE A 692 -21.87 6.23 32.00
C ILE A 692 -22.83 7.42 31.73
N ALA A 693 -24.11 7.27 32.10
CA ALA A 693 -25.10 8.32 31.96
C ALA A 693 -24.75 9.56 32.76
N SER A 694 -24.32 9.38 34.03
CA SER A 694 -23.88 10.47 34.91
C SER A 694 -22.63 11.18 34.36
N LEU A 695 -21.69 10.41 33.77
CA LEU A 695 -20.48 10.95 33.17
C LEU A 695 -20.79 11.81 31.95
N LEU A 696 -21.63 11.32 31.04
CA LEU A 696 -22.03 12.06 29.83
C LEU A 696 -22.87 13.31 30.14
N ALA A 697 -23.62 13.31 31.22
CA ALA A 697 -24.37 14.50 31.68
C ALA A 697 -23.47 15.66 32.15
N ASP A 698 -22.21 15.37 32.48
CA ASP A 698 -21.24 16.38 32.89
C ASP A 698 -20.32 16.73 31.71
N GLN A 699 -20.25 17.98 31.36
CA GLN A 699 -19.46 18.51 30.23
C GLN A 699 -18.06 18.98 30.63
N SER A 700 -17.68 18.92 31.91
CA SER A 700 -16.45 19.54 32.41
C SER A 700 -15.17 18.72 32.10
N TRP A 701 -15.28 17.45 31.76
CA TRP A 701 -14.16 16.52 31.61
C TRP A 701 -13.68 16.37 30.17
N TYR A 702 -14.39 16.95 29.19
CA TYR A 702 -13.98 16.85 27.80
C TYR A 702 -14.12 18.18 27.06
N GLN A 703 -13.47 18.24 25.91
CA GLN A 703 -13.58 19.29 24.90
C GLN A 703 -13.82 18.63 23.54
N LEU A 704 -14.90 18.99 22.89
CA LEU A 704 -15.26 18.47 21.58
C LEU A 704 -15.05 19.57 20.51
N LEU A 705 -14.14 19.32 19.59
CA LEU A 705 -13.93 20.15 18.42
C LEU A 705 -14.72 19.53 17.26
N ILE A 706 -15.80 20.20 16.84
CA ILE A 706 -16.75 19.66 15.85
C ILE A 706 -17.42 20.80 15.06
N PRO A 707 -17.69 20.62 13.75
CA PRO A 707 -18.52 21.56 13.00
C PRO A 707 -19.89 21.76 13.64
N ALA A 708 -20.35 23.02 13.71
CA ALA A 708 -21.57 23.36 14.44
C ALA A 708 -22.85 22.70 13.86
N GLU A 709 -22.88 22.50 12.54
CA GLU A 709 -23.96 21.83 11.83
C GLU A 709 -24.17 20.38 12.26
N GLU A 710 -23.12 19.69 12.71
CA GLU A 710 -23.19 18.29 13.10
C GLU A 710 -23.89 18.08 14.45
N LEU A 711 -23.98 19.14 15.26
CA LEU A 711 -24.73 19.15 16.52
C LEU A 711 -26.13 19.77 16.37
N ALA A 712 -26.56 20.13 15.15
CA ALA A 712 -27.93 20.60 14.94
C ALA A 712 -28.91 19.42 15.05
N CYS A 713 -29.97 19.57 15.87
CA CYS A 713 -31.01 18.55 16.04
C CYS A 713 -32.06 18.68 14.93
N ASP A 714 -31.67 18.51 13.68
CA ASP A 714 -32.48 18.70 12.46
C ASP A 714 -32.76 17.38 11.73
N SER A 715 -31.99 16.31 11.99
CA SER A 715 -32.15 14.99 11.40
C SER A 715 -31.97 13.87 12.42
N PHE A 716 -32.80 12.83 12.33
CA PHE A 716 -32.69 11.64 13.18
C PHE A 716 -31.44 10.80 12.82
N GLU A 717 -30.93 10.93 11.61
CA GLU A 717 -29.70 10.23 11.16
C GLU A 717 -28.46 10.65 11.97
N LYS A 718 -28.46 11.86 12.53
CA LYS A 718 -27.35 12.36 13.39
C LYS A 718 -27.27 11.68 14.77
N VAL A 719 -28.29 10.94 15.18
CA VAL A 719 -28.26 10.22 16.46
C VAL A 719 -27.14 9.19 16.49
N GLN A 720 -26.90 8.47 15.40
CA GLN A 720 -25.81 7.53 15.30
C GLN A 720 -24.45 8.22 15.46
N LEU A 721 -24.29 9.38 14.87
CA LEU A 721 -23.12 10.21 15.00
C LEU A 721 -22.87 10.61 16.46
N TRP A 722 -23.91 11.08 17.17
CA TRP A 722 -23.78 11.45 18.57
C TRP A 722 -23.44 10.26 19.45
N GLU A 723 -23.93 9.07 19.14
CA GLU A 723 -23.54 7.83 19.81
C GLU A 723 -22.05 7.50 19.60
N GLU A 724 -21.54 7.66 18.37
CA GLU A 724 -20.12 7.45 18.06
C GLU A 724 -19.21 8.45 18.76
N ILE A 725 -19.61 9.72 18.82
CA ILE A 725 -18.93 10.77 19.56
C ILE A 725 -18.91 10.42 21.04
N ALA A 726 -20.06 10.09 21.64
CA ALA A 726 -20.18 9.72 23.04
C ALA A 726 -19.30 8.51 23.38
N LEU A 727 -19.34 7.48 22.55
CA LEU A 727 -18.49 6.30 22.72
C LEU A 727 -17.00 6.61 22.62
N SER A 728 -16.59 7.46 21.68
CA SER A 728 -15.20 7.88 21.52
C SER A 728 -14.70 8.70 22.72
N LEU A 729 -15.53 9.59 23.23
CA LEU A 729 -15.25 10.35 24.47
C LEU A 729 -15.11 9.41 25.66
N LEU A 730 -16.04 8.47 25.82
CA LEU A 730 -16.01 7.48 26.90
C LEU A 730 -14.78 6.58 26.85
N LYS A 731 -14.40 6.08 25.67
CA LYS A 731 -13.19 5.27 25.50
C LYS A 731 -11.93 6.03 25.93
N LYS A 732 -11.76 7.26 25.46
CA LYS A 732 -10.62 8.12 25.85
C LYS A 732 -10.61 8.43 27.34
N PHE A 733 -11.77 8.75 27.91
CA PHE A 733 -11.86 9.00 29.34
C PHE A 733 -11.54 7.76 30.17
N THR A 734 -12.07 6.60 29.79
CA THR A 734 -11.81 5.32 30.46
C THR A 734 -10.33 4.98 30.46
N GLU A 735 -9.63 5.22 29.36
CA GLU A 735 -8.18 5.03 29.27
C GLU A 735 -7.40 5.95 30.21
N SER A 736 -7.74 7.24 30.20
CA SER A 736 -7.14 8.22 31.13
C SER A 736 -7.44 7.90 32.59
N TYR A 737 -8.69 7.50 32.89
CA TYR A 737 -9.13 7.13 34.24
C TYR A 737 -8.41 5.88 34.74
N TYR A 738 -8.31 4.83 33.92
CA TYR A 738 -7.62 3.61 34.29
C TYR A 738 -6.12 3.87 34.54
N THR A 739 -5.49 4.65 33.68
CA THR A 739 -4.08 5.06 33.82
C THR A 739 -3.86 5.87 35.10
N PHE A 740 -4.78 6.76 35.42
CA PHE A 740 -4.72 7.53 36.67
C PHE A 740 -4.82 6.64 37.92
N ARG A 741 -5.80 5.70 37.94
CA ARG A 741 -5.98 4.77 39.06
C ARG A 741 -4.79 3.82 39.22
N LYS A 742 -4.23 3.37 38.10
CA LYS A 742 -3.01 2.57 38.08
C LYS A 742 -1.84 3.35 38.72
N ARG A 743 -1.62 4.59 38.29
CA ARG A 743 -0.57 5.45 38.85
C ARG A 743 -0.76 5.72 40.32
N GLU A 744 -1.98 6.07 40.74
CA GLU A 744 -2.31 6.33 42.17
C GLU A 744 -1.95 5.12 43.03
N TRP A 745 -2.23 3.91 42.57
CA TRP A 745 -1.89 2.68 43.25
C TRP A 745 -0.39 2.34 43.20
N GLU A 746 0.29 2.60 42.07
CA GLU A 746 1.71 2.29 41.92
C GLU A 746 2.63 3.24 42.70
N LEU A 747 2.28 4.52 42.83
CA LEU A 747 3.11 5.53 43.46
C LEU A 747 3.68 5.13 44.83
N PRO A 748 2.90 4.62 45.83
CA PRO A 748 3.44 4.22 47.13
C PRO A 748 4.28 2.93 47.10
N HIS A 749 4.25 2.21 45.95
CA HIS A 749 4.99 0.98 45.78
C HIS A 749 6.24 1.14 44.90
N LEU A 750 6.61 2.39 44.57
CA LEU A 750 7.82 2.67 43.83
C LEU A 750 9.06 2.60 44.73
N GLU A 751 10.18 2.19 44.15
CA GLU A 751 11.50 2.21 44.79
C GLU A 751 12.57 2.70 43.80
N TYR A 752 13.70 3.15 44.34
CA TYR A 752 14.86 3.51 43.55
C TYR A 752 15.80 2.30 43.37
N GLN A 753 16.15 2.03 42.14
CA GLN A 753 17.21 1.06 41.79
C GLN A 753 18.43 1.82 41.24
N GLU A 754 19.62 1.48 41.68
CA GLU A 754 20.86 2.01 41.10
C GLU A 754 21.07 1.42 39.70
N LEU A 755 21.39 2.30 38.75
CA LEU A 755 21.77 1.89 37.40
C LEU A 755 23.27 1.55 37.36
N THR A 756 23.57 0.39 36.82
CA THR A 756 24.95 -0.01 36.51
C THR A 756 25.24 0.23 35.03
N GLU A 757 26.52 0.27 34.63
CA GLU A 757 26.90 0.48 33.21
C GLU A 757 26.37 -0.62 32.28
N ASN A 758 26.14 -1.81 32.82
CA ASN A 758 25.62 -2.97 32.07
C ASN A 758 24.09 -3.14 32.19
N ASP A 759 23.37 -2.15 32.74
CA ASP A 759 21.92 -2.23 32.85
C ASP A 759 21.28 -2.24 31.43
N PRO A 760 20.41 -3.22 31.11
CA PRO A 760 19.79 -3.33 29.79
C PRO A 760 18.89 -2.14 29.45
N ASN A 761 18.44 -1.38 30.45
CA ASN A 761 17.64 -0.15 30.26
C ASN A 761 18.51 1.10 30.01
N PHE A 762 19.84 0.95 30.02
CA PHE A 762 20.74 2.08 29.73
C PHE A 762 20.87 2.23 28.21
N PRO A 763 20.36 3.31 27.62
CA PRO A 763 20.38 3.47 26.18
C PRO A 763 21.83 3.55 25.67
N THR A 764 22.08 2.92 24.53
CA THR A 764 23.39 2.98 23.85
C THR A 764 23.48 4.12 22.84
N GLY A 765 22.36 4.72 22.49
CA GLY A 765 22.24 5.88 21.62
C GLY A 765 20.93 6.59 21.83
N ALA A 766 20.87 7.86 21.45
CA ALA A 766 19.65 8.66 21.44
C ALA A 766 19.37 9.13 20.00
N PRO A 767 18.20 8.83 19.43
CA PRO A 767 17.81 9.39 18.15
C PRO A 767 17.50 10.88 18.32
N ILE A 768 18.05 11.70 17.44
CA ILE A 768 17.69 13.12 17.28
C ILE A 768 17.04 13.27 15.92
N LEU A 769 15.82 13.79 15.92
CA LEU A 769 15.03 14.05 14.72
C LEU A 769 15.27 15.48 14.21
#